data_31a08c12123246252c31892c7d7f2673
#
_entry.id   31a08c12123246252c31892c7d7f2673
#
_cell.length_a   1.000
_cell.length_b   1.000
_cell.length_c   1.000
_cell.angle_alpha   90.00
_cell.angle_beta   90.00
_cell.angle_gamma   90.00
#
_symmetry.space_group_name_H-M   'P 1'
#
loop_
_entity.id
_entity.type
_entity.pdbx_description
1 polymer ?
#
loop_
_entity_poly.entity_id
_entity_poly.type
_entity_poly.pdbx_seq_one_letter_code
_entity_poly.pdbx_strand_id
1 'polypeptide(L)'
;MPAQSGSGQFVSWRLLGTDSEDVTFDVVRDGTVIARDLTGATCFVDRKGTATSQYQVVAKVNGAAQNTSAAVTPWSGVYTTLQLDRPSGGSYTPNDCSVGDVDGDGEYELIVKWDSNSKDNANSGASDPCIIDCYEFDGTKRWRVNLGKNIRSGAHYTQFMVYDFNGDGKAEMMCKTAPGSVDGRGNYVTAAADDSNIKSANNTTSYVGSDGRVLKGPEYLTVFNGETGAAMHTIWYNPNRAGNYGQADNHPGESFWGDSYGNRGDRFLAAVAHLDGAVKKASGIFCRGYYRRAYVWAVDFNGQKLKHRWLHCSSSKTAYSVTDANFNTSDYTNTTSTSGGGSATLYQNGNHNISVADVDGDGKDEIIWGSAACDDNGKVLYGVGFGHGDAMHLADHLPDRPGLEVFDVHEEKGTYAWDLHDAKTGQVLLKGGPAGVDNGRGLAAQYDANFRGSYFGSAADVTTRKCTDGSAVSQYGPTVFNFRIYWDGDLQEECLGDISKHNSPFLEKWNGNGFSRLYIGGKNVYQHGTSTSINDSKGNPCLQADIFGDWREEMVFFDGSNPSVLNIFTTNIPTEYRVVTLMHDHVYRMGVAWQNVAYNQPPHLGYYLPDYAKKQEPQVVDDDNDDDLTVVYKQDYESETDASSWISGANQGNAQNRLSLQTGDAVYGKYIQFAPEGDNSRACYTSISSGDNTTYVLDFDLALRPSNKEAHEFVVMAASGTPEVGYSNVWYTYSLKHNQQHALLTLANGGAGDTFYEVNFQSAETVQLASDVWNHVRLKVDGTSRKVDYVISAADKTLLAKGTLSLPEGTSSQMQGFYFRCGRYQASMKIDNIVISVPASVTPEPEPEPEPEPEPEPVVADPVDPELSFSVATVNAVVGEPFTAPVLSNRYNIEVEWNSEHPEVATVDHQGNVTIVGAGQTTITASFTGDDNYTSSEAHYQLTVTAPEPEPEPEPDPEPDPEPEPEPEPEPIPDSIGQVTVGTQSLPVYNMMGQRTYQLRKGLNIIGGRKIFVK
;
A
#
# COMPACT_ATOMS: atom_id res chain seq x y z
N MET A 1 2.28 -11.76 -11.36
CA MET A 1 1.67 -12.69 -10.38
C MET A 1 0.30 -13.13 -10.86
N PRO A 2 -0.34 -14.18 -10.29
CA PRO A 2 -1.71 -14.56 -10.67
C PRO A 2 -2.69 -13.40 -10.50
N ALA A 3 -3.58 -13.22 -11.47
CA ALA A 3 -4.63 -12.21 -11.37
C ALA A 3 -5.66 -12.58 -10.28
N GLN A 4 -6.26 -11.58 -9.64
CA GLN A 4 -7.26 -11.79 -8.58
C GLN A 4 -8.48 -12.60 -9.05
N SER A 5 -8.81 -12.51 -10.34
CA SER A 5 -9.91 -13.29 -10.95
C SER A 5 -9.68 -14.80 -11.02
N GLY A 6 -8.50 -15.29 -10.63
CA GLY A 6 -8.12 -16.71 -10.68
C GLY A 6 -7.68 -17.20 -12.06
N SER A 7 -7.77 -16.39 -13.11
CA SER A 7 -7.26 -16.71 -14.45
C SER A 7 -6.41 -15.58 -15.01
N GLY A 8 -5.28 -15.92 -15.66
CA GLY A 8 -4.35 -14.95 -16.22
C GLY A 8 -3.33 -14.41 -15.21
N GLN A 9 -2.63 -13.36 -15.61
CA GLN A 9 -1.56 -12.73 -14.83
C GLN A 9 -1.83 -11.24 -14.61
N PHE A 10 -1.46 -10.74 -13.45
CA PHE A 10 -1.41 -9.33 -13.12
C PHE A 10 0.02 -8.83 -13.29
N VAL A 11 0.19 -7.72 -14.00
CA VAL A 11 1.47 -7.05 -14.27
C VAL A 11 1.37 -5.63 -13.75
N SER A 12 2.37 -5.16 -12.99
CA SER A 12 2.48 -3.77 -12.58
C SER A 12 3.88 -3.24 -12.87
N TRP A 13 4.02 -1.92 -12.95
CA TRP A 13 5.28 -1.27 -13.25
C TRP A 13 5.40 0.09 -12.57
N ARG A 14 6.62 0.58 -12.47
CA ARG A 14 6.98 1.85 -11.85
C ARG A 14 6.65 3.03 -12.76
N LEU A 15 6.08 4.10 -12.19
CA LEU A 15 6.00 5.43 -12.81
C LEU A 15 6.86 6.38 -11.98
N LEU A 16 7.88 6.95 -12.60
CA LEU A 16 8.81 7.85 -11.92
C LEU A 16 8.31 9.29 -11.97
N GLY A 17 8.61 10.09 -10.95
CA GLY A 17 8.35 11.52 -10.95
C GLY A 17 9.19 12.30 -11.99
N THR A 18 10.21 11.67 -12.57
CA THR A 18 11.03 12.20 -13.64
C THR A 18 10.57 11.80 -15.04
N ASP A 19 9.59 10.91 -15.15
CA ASP A 19 8.99 10.54 -16.43
C ASP A 19 8.24 11.74 -17.04
N SER A 20 8.15 11.77 -18.36
CA SER A 20 7.34 12.76 -19.08
C SER A 20 5.88 12.66 -18.64
N GLU A 21 5.17 13.79 -18.53
CA GLU A 21 3.71 13.78 -18.28
C GLU A 21 2.94 13.00 -19.36
N ASP A 22 3.48 12.95 -20.58
CA ASP A 22 2.90 12.28 -21.75
C ASP A 22 3.45 10.86 -21.95
N VAL A 23 4.11 10.27 -20.94
CA VAL A 23 4.62 8.90 -21.06
C VAL A 23 3.47 7.90 -21.19
N THR A 24 3.58 7.02 -22.16
CA THR A 24 2.68 5.87 -22.37
C THR A 24 3.47 4.58 -22.24
N PHE A 25 2.77 3.47 -22.04
CA PHE A 25 3.41 2.18 -21.85
C PHE A 25 2.84 1.12 -22.78
N ASP A 26 3.71 0.31 -23.38
CA ASP A 26 3.30 -0.93 -24.02
C ASP A 26 3.61 -2.11 -23.08
N VAL A 27 2.71 -3.10 -23.00
CA VAL A 27 2.96 -4.36 -22.29
C VAL A 27 3.29 -5.44 -23.31
N VAL A 28 4.40 -6.12 -23.09
CA VAL A 28 4.91 -7.19 -23.96
C VAL A 28 4.85 -8.51 -23.21
N ARG A 29 4.27 -9.55 -23.82
CA ARG A 29 4.29 -10.93 -23.34
C ARG A 29 4.98 -11.82 -24.35
N ASP A 30 5.99 -12.58 -23.94
CA ASP A 30 6.72 -13.55 -24.77
C ASP A 30 7.22 -12.93 -26.11
N GLY A 31 7.68 -11.67 -26.06
CA GLY A 31 8.15 -10.90 -27.20
C GLY A 31 7.05 -10.28 -28.08
N THR A 32 5.77 -10.48 -27.74
CA THR A 32 4.62 -9.91 -28.45
C THR A 32 4.00 -8.78 -27.64
N VAL A 33 3.74 -7.63 -28.27
CA VAL A 33 3.02 -6.52 -27.61
C VAL A 33 1.55 -6.90 -27.47
N ILE A 34 1.07 -7.00 -26.24
CA ILE A 34 -0.31 -7.37 -25.89
C ILE A 34 -1.18 -6.18 -25.48
N ALA A 35 -0.59 -5.05 -25.13
CA ALA A 35 -1.28 -3.80 -24.90
C ALA A 35 -0.39 -2.64 -25.35
N ARG A 36 -0.98 -1.56 -25.90
CA ARG A 36 -0.24 -0.44 -26.49
C ARG A 36 -0.70 0.88 -25.92
N ASP A 37 0.25 1.82 -25.85
CA ASP A 37 0.00 3.23 -25.54
C ASP A 37 -0.86 3.46 -24.30
N LEU A 38 -0.66 2.64 -23.27
CA LEU A 38 -1.38 2.74 -22.00
C LEU A 38 -1.03 4.08 -21.33
N THR A 39 -2.04 4.91 -21.10
CA THR A 39 -1.92 6.23 -20.43
C THR A 39 -2.44 6.22 -18.99
N GLY A 40 -3.06 5.14 -18.59
CA GLY A 40 -3.72 5.00 -17.30
C GLY A 40 -2.86 4.49 -16.17
N ALA A 41 -3.46 3.69 -15.29
CA ALA A 41 -2.80 3.08 -14.15
C ALA A 41 -1.59 2.25 -14.57
N THR A 42 -0.62 2.14 -13.66
CA THR A 42 0.61 1.38 -13.87
C THR A 42 0.41 -0.12 -13.59
N CYS A 43 -0.70 -0.66 -14.06
CA CYS A 43 -1.00 -2.08 -13.96
C CYS A 43 -1.84 -2.58 -15.14
N PHE A 44 -1.76 -3.88 -15.39
CA PHE A 44 -2.45 -4.55 -16.48
C PHE A 44 -2.83 -5.98 -16.08
N VAL A 45 -4.04 -6.43 -16.46
CA VAL A 45 -4.48 -7.82 -16.26
C VAL A 45 -4.42 -8.54 -17.60
N ASP A 46 -3.46 -9.42 -17.76
CA ASP A 46 -3.38 -10.31 -18.92
C ASP A 46 -4.14 -11.62 -18.67
N ARG A 47 -5.33 -11.73 -19.18
CA ARG A 47 -6.20 -12.91 -19.00
C ARG A 47 -5.67 -14.18 -19.68
N LYS A 48 -4.80 -14.04 -20.70
CA LYS A 48 -4.18 -15.16 -21.43
C LYS A 48 -2.79 -15.53 -20.87
N GLY A 49 -2.27 -14.76 -19.95
CA GLY A 49 -0.96 -14.98 -19.32
C GLY A 49 -0.92 -16.28 -18.52
N THR A 50 0.20 -16.95 -18.56
CA THR A 50 0.49 -18.17 -17.80
C THR A 50 1.60 -17.95 -16.79
N ALA A 51 1.79 -18.89 -15.88
CA ALA A 51 2.89 -18.83 -14.90
C ALA A 51 4.30 -18.87 -15.54
N THR A 52 4.41 -19.23 -16.81
CA THR A 52 5.68 -19.30 -17.55
C THR A 52 5.84 -18.17 -18.56
N SER A 53 4.84 -17.31 -18.73
CA SER A 53 4.94 -16.14 -19.62
C SER A 53 6.03 -15.18 -19.16
N GLN A 54 6.68 -14.50 -20.10
CA GLN A 54 7.68 -13.48 -19.82
C GLN A 54 7.12 -12.11 -20.17
N TYR A 55 7.19 -11.16 -19.23
CA TYR A 55 6.66 -9.83 -19.39
C TYR A 55 7.75 -8.78 -19.44
N GLN A 56 7.55 -7.77 -20.29
CA GLN A 56 8.31 -6.53 -20.32
C GLN A 56 7.35 -5.36 -20.48
N VAL A 57 7.76 -4.18 -20.01
CA VAL A 57 7.04 -2.92 -20.21
C VAL A 57 7.94 -1.98 -20.98
N VAL A 58 7.40 -1.34 -22.03
CA VAL A 58 8.10 -0.36 -22.86
C VAL A 58 7.53 1.02 -22.58
N ALA A 59 8.32 1.90 -21.99
CA ALA A 59 7.95 3.30 -21.81
C ALA A 59 8.15 4.06 -23.12
N LYS A 60 7.15 4.87 -23.51
CA LYS A 60 7.15 5.62 -24.77
C LYS A 60 6.80 7.09 -24.53
N VAL A 61 7.44 7.99 -25.28
CA VAL A 61 7.09 9.42 -25.32
C VAL A 61 6.87 9.80 -26.78
N ASN A 62 5.73 10.40 -27.08
CA ASN A 62 5.32 10.74 -28.45
C ASN A 62 5.41 9.51 -29.41
N GLY A 63 5.02 8.33 -28.94
CA GLY A 63 5.06 7.08 -29.70
C GLY A 63 6.44 6.45 -29.89
N ALA A 64 7.52 7.11 -29.44
CA ALA A 64 8.88 6.58 -29.52
C ALA A 64 9.28 5.91 -28.20
N ALA A 65 9.76 4.65 -28.28
CA ALA A 65 10.28 3.93 -27.11
C ALA A 65 11.46 4.67 -26.49
N GLN A 66 11.41 4.86 -25.17
CA GLN A 66 12.46 5.49 -24.36
C GLN A 66 13.25 4.43 -23.61
N ASN A 67 12.54 3.50 -23.00
CA ASN A 67 13.14 2.43 -22.20
C ASN A 67 12.29 1.16 -22.30
N THR A 68 12.91 0.01 -22.08
CA THR A 68 12.24 -1.30 -21.99
C THR A 68 12.76 -2.01 -20.74
N SER A 69 11.85 -2.47 -19.90
CA SER A 69 12.21 -3.19 -18.68
C SER A 69 12.92 -4.51 -18.99
N ALA A 70 13.65 -5.05 -18.01
CA ALA A 70 14.05 -6.45 -18.06
C ALA A 70 12.84 -7.37 -18.21
N ALA A 71 13.04 -8.54 -18.80
CA ALA A 71 12.00 -9.56 -18.88
C ALA A 71 11.83 -10.25 -17.52
N VAL A 72 10.59 -10.32 -17.02
CA VAL A 72 10.26 -10.96 -15.74
C VAL A 72 9.25 -12.07 -15.92
N THR A 73 9.32 -13.10 -15.07
CA THR A 73 8.30 -14.15 -14.97
C THR A 73 7.37 -13.87 -13.79
N PRO A 74 6.08 -14.26 -13.88
CA PRO A 74 5.15 -14.07 -12.78
C PRO A 74 5.56 -14.81 -11.50
N TRP A 75 5.34 -14.19 -10.36
CA TRP A 75 5.38 -14.88 -9.08
C TRP A 75 4.30 -15.96 -9.03
N SER A 76 4.52 -17.00 -8.24
CA SER A 76 3.56 -18.10 -8.09
C SER A 76 2.33 -17.76 -7.23
N GLY A 77 2.36 -16.63 -6.53
CA GLY A 77 1.31 -16.17 -5.61
C GLY A 77 1.36 -14.67 -5.35
N VAL A 78 0.64 -14.23 -4.33
CA VAL A 78 0.52 -12.84 -3.87
C VAL A 78 1.72 -12.37 -3.05
N TYR A 79 2.72 -13.19 -2.89
CA TYR A 79 4.01 -12.88 -2.27
C TYR A 79 5.11 -13.70 -2.93
N THR A 80 6.33 -13.21 -2.81
CA THR A 80 7.56 -13.94 -3.15
C THR A 80 8.42 -14.14 -1.92
N THR A 81 9.39 -15.02 -2.01
CA THR A 81 10.32 -15.31 -0.91
C THR A 81 11.74 -14.90 -1.29
N LEU A 82 12.42 -14.23 -0.36
CA LEU A 82 13.84 -13.89 -0.48
C LEU A 82 14.65 -14.78 0.46
N GLN A 83 15.54 -15.58 -0.08
CA GLN A 83 16.42 -16.45 0.71
C GLN A 83 17.60 -15.65 1.26
N LEU A 84 17.82 -15.70 2.58
CA LEU A 84 18.86 -14.99 3.28
C LEU A 84 19.95 -15.94 3.81
N ASP A 85 21.18 -15.43 3.93
CA ASP A 85 22.30 -16.10 4.61
C ASP A 85 22.27 -15.77 6.11
N ARG A 86 21.52 -16.56 6.88
CA ARG A 86 21.34 -16.36 8.32
C ARG A 86 22.65 -16.38 9.08
N PRO A 87 22.97 -15.38 9.93
CA PRO A 87 24.19 -15.38 10.73
C PRO A 87 24.26 -16.58 11.68
N SER A 88 25.47 -17.12 11.86
CA SER A 88 25.74 -18.20 12.80
C SER A 88 26.12 -17.69 14.20
N GLY A 89 26.09 -18.55 15.21
CA GLY A 89 26.54 -18.24 16.56
C GLY A 89 25.50 -17.61 17.48
N GLY A 90 24.25 -17.52 17.03
CA GLY A 90 23.09 -17.01 17.80
C GLY A 90 21.77 -17.49 17.22
N SER A 91 20.67 -17.10 17.86
CA SER A 91 19.31 -17.35 17.37
C SER A 91 18.81 -16.15 16.53
N TYR A 92 19.57 -15.80 15.50
CA TYR A 92 19.28 -14.64 14.66
C TYR A 92 17.94 -14.78 13.91
N THR A 93 17.16 -13.71 13.94
CA THR A 93 15.98 -13.50 13.10
C THR A 93 16.12 -12.18 12.35
N PRO A 94 15.61 -12.05 11.13
CA PRO A 94 15.47 -10.75 10.50
C PRO A 94 14.67 -9.80 11.39
N ASN A 95 15.04 -8.55 11.40
CA ASN A 95 14.37 -7.47 12.11
C ASN A 95 14.11 -6.31 11.14
N ASP A 96 14.37 -5.06 11.53
CA ASP A 96 14.16 -3.91 10.65
C ASP A 96 14.91 -4.02 9.33
N CYS A 97 14.25 -3.66 8.24
CA CYS A 97 14.88 -3.52 6.93
C CYS A 97 14.80 -2.05 6.46
N SER A 98 15.60 -1.73 5.45
CA SER A 98 15.54 -0.47 4.70
C SER A 98 15.93 -0.77 3.25
N VAL A 99 15.65 0.17 2.34
CA VAL A 99 16.00 0.05 0.92
C VAL A 99 16.77 1.27 0.43
N GLY A 100 17.65 1.05 -0.54
CA GLY A 100 18.39 2.07 -1.27
C GLY A 100 19.05 1.46 -2.49
N ASP A 101 19.20 2.23 -3.55
CA ASP A 101 20.01 1.89 -4.71
C ASP A 101 21.49 2.08 -4.33
N VAL A 102 22.17 0.99 -3.96
CA VAL A 102 23.55 1.07 -3.43
C VAL A 102 24.63 1.01 -4.50
N ASP A 103 24.29 0.60 -5.73
CA ASP A 103 25.25 0.49 -6.84
C ASP A 103 24.92 1.38 -8.05
N GLY A 104 23.79 2.07 -8.02
CA GLY A 104 23.40 3.07 -9.00
C GLY A 104 22.82 2.48 -10.27
N ASP A 105 22.25 1.27 -10.23
CA ASP A 105 21.65 0.60 -11.37
C ASP A 105 20.16 0.94 -11.59
N GLY A 106 19.54 1.65 -10.64
CA GLY A 106 18.13 2.08 -10.65
C GLY A 106 17.16 1.11 -9.98
N GLU A 107 17.64 -0.01 -9.48
CA GLU A 107 16.88 -0.92 -8.62
C GLU A 107 17.27 -0.70 -7.15
N TYR A 108 16.46 -1.16 -6.22
CA TYR A 108 16.80 -1.07 -4.80
C TYR A 108 17.42 -2.36 -4.31
N GLU A 109 18.41 -2.24 -3.41
CA GLU A 109 18.87 -3.32 -2.55
C GLU A 109 18.18 -3.26 -1.21
N LEU A 110 17.98 -4.44 -0.61
CA LEU A 110 17.40 -4.59 0.71
C LEU A 110 18.49 -4.71 1.78
N ILE A 111 18.49 -3.77 2.73
CA ILE A 111 19.38 -3.80 3.89
C ILE A 111 18.63 -4.41 5.06
N VAL A 112 19.13 -5.54 5.59
CA VAL A 112 18.48 -6.36 6.61
C VAL A 112 19.26 -6.33 7.91
N LYS A 113 18.64 -5.86 8.98
CA LYS A 113 19.17 -5.98 10.34
C LYS A 113 18.79 -7.34 10.93
N TRP A 114 19.75 -7.99 11.57
CA TRP A 114 19.57 -9.25 12.27
C TRP A 114 19.69 -9.05 13.77
N ASP A 115 18.68 -9.45 14.50
CA ASP A 115 18.67 -9.45 15.96
C ASP A 115 18.76 -10.87 16.53
N SER A 116 19.54 -11.02 17.60
CA SER A 116 19.61 -12.23 18.39
C SER A 116 19.73 -11.86 19.87
N ASN A 117 18.83 -12.39 20.70
CA ASN A 117 18.81 -12.11 22.13
C ASN A 117 18.80 -10.59 22.44
N SER A 118 18.09 -9.81 21.59
CA SER A 118 17.96 -8.36 21.70
C SER A 118 17.32 -7.96 23.04
N LYS A 119 17.57 -6.75 23.50
CA LYS A 119 17.11 -6.26 24.79
C LYS A 119 16.48 -4.88 24.70
N ASP A 120 15.37 -4.68 25.37
CA ASP A 120 14.92 -3.33 25.71
C ASP A 120 15.90 -2.66 26.67
N ASN A 121 15.94 -1.32 26.65
CA ASN A 121 16.82 -0.53 27.51
C ASN A 121 16.54 -0.74 29.01
N ALA A 122 15.28 -0.96 29.39
CA ALA A 122 14.90 -1.23 30.78
C ALA A 122 15.46 -2.56 31.27
N ASN A 123 15.60 -3.56 30.40
CA ASN A 123 15.96 -4.92 30.79
C ASN A 123 17.49 -5.08 30.95
N SER A 124 17.91 -5.89 31.91
CA SER A 124 19.30 -6.36 32.06
C SER A 124 19.59 -7.51 31.09
N GLY A 125 20.87 -7.86 30.97
CA GLY A 125 21.35 -8.95 30.11
C GLY A 125 22.12 -8.45 28.89
N ALA A 126 23.10 -9.22 28.45
CA ALA A 126 23.82 -8.97 27.22
C ALA A 126 22.95 -9.41 26.02
N SER A 127 23.06 -8.70 24.90
CA SER A 127 22.60 -9.16 23.60
C SER A 127 23.74 -9.85 22.84
N ASP A 128 23.38 -10.62 21.82
CA ASP A 128 24.34 -11.01 20.78
C ASP A 128 24.66 -9.78 19.89
N PRO A 129 25.76 -9.79 19.13
CA PRO A 129 26.08 -8.71 18.22
C PRO A 129 24.97 -8.47 17.19
N CYS A 130 24.60 -7.20 16.96
CA CYS A 130 23.74 -6.84 15.85
C CYS A 130 24.52 -7.00 14.53
N ILE A 131 23.89 -7.62 13.55
CA ILE A 131 24.41 -7.83 12.18
C ILE A 131 23.56 -7.04 11.21
N ILE A 132 24.18 -6.44 10.19
CA ILE A 132 23.50 -5.77 9.09
C ILE A 132 24.03 -6.33 7.78
N ASP A 133 23.14 -6.82 6.93
CA ASP A 133 23.44 -7.39 5.62
C ASP A 133 22.81 -6.55 4.51
N CYS A 134 23.39 -6.62 3.30
CA CYS A 134 22.80 -6.10 2.07
C CYS A 134 22.54 -7.24 1.09
N TYR A 135 21.36 -7.23 0.47
CA TYR A 135 20.93 -8.22 -0.49
C TYR A 135 20.29 -7.58 -1.73
N GLU A 136 20.54 -8.19 -2.89
CA GLU A 136 19.67 -8.05 -4.07
C GLU A 136 18.32 -8.72 -3.83
N PHE A 137 17.28 -8.32 -4.57
CA PHE A 137 15.98 -8.98 -4.52
C PHE A 137 15.96 -10.39 -5.14
N ASP A 138 17.07 -10.84 -5.74
CA ASP A 138 17.27 -12.24 -6.15
C ASP A 138 17.88 -13.14 -5.04
N GLY A 139 18.22 -12.56 -3.88
CA GLY A 139 18.82 -13.24 -2.72
C GLY A 139 20.35 -13.22 -2.71
N THR A 140 21.00 -12.60 -3.69
CA THR A 140 22.44 -12.43 -3.70
C THR A 140 22.87 -11.49 -2.57
N LYS A 141 23.67 -12.00 -1.64
CA LYS A 141 24.21 -11.20 -0.55
C LYS A 141 25.43 -10.41 -1.02
N ARG A 142 25.39 -9.07 -0.92
CA ARG A 142 26.52 -8.20 -1.25
C ARG A 142 27.55 -8.15 -0.14
N TRP A 143 27.13 -7.88 1.09
CA TRP A 143 28.04 -7.75 2.22
C TRP A 143 27.35 -8.02 3.55
N ARG A 144 28.16 -8.11 4.62
CA ARG A 144 27.76 -8.23 6.02
C ARG A 144 28.61 -7.34 6.91
N VAL A 145 27.98 -6.45 7.68
CA VAL A 145 28.58 -5.65 8.75
C VAL A 145 28.24 -6.26 10.10
N ASN A 146 29.23 -6.38 10.98
CA ASN A 146 29.03 -6.87 12.34
C ASN A 146 29.34 -5.76 13.34
N LEU A 147 28.34 -5.26 14.06
CA LEU A 147 28.49 -4.15 15.01
C LEU A 147 29.25 -4.53 16.29
N GLY A 148 29.47 -5.84 16.52
CA GLY A 148 30.25 -6.32 17.63
C GLY A 148 29.57 -6.24 18.99
N LYS A 149 30.23 -6.80 20.01
CA LYS A 149 29.68 -6.93 21.38
C LYS A 149 29.54 -5.61 22.15
N ASN A 150 30.19 -4.53 21.72
CA ASN A 150 30.16 -3.23 22.37
C ASN A 150 29.01 -2.33 21.88
N ILE A 151 28.22 -2.79 20.92
CA ILE A 151 26.92 -2.27 20.55
C ILE A 151 25.87 -3.24 21.07
N ARG A 152 24.99 -2.78 21.95
CA ARG A 152 23.88 -3.57 22.46
C ARG A 152 22.79 -3.61 21.38
N SER A 153 22.23 -4.80 21.09
CA SER A 153 21.17 -4.98 20.12
C SER A 153 19.78 -4.79 20.74
N GLY A 154 18.89 -4.16 20.00
CA GLY A 154 17.49 -3.90 20.36
C GLY A 154 16.96 -2.64 19.66
N ALA A 155 15.64 -2.46 19.68
CA ALA A 155 14.92 -1.43 18.94
C ALA A 155 15.47 0.01 19.15
N HIS A 156 16.00 0.35 20.34
CA HIS A 156 16.48 1.70 20.64
C HIS A 156 18.02 1.88 20.52
N TYR A 157 18.76 0.84 20.14
CA TYR A 157 20.23 0.87 20.15
C TYR A 157 20.87 0.95 18.77
N THR A 158 20.21 0.44 17.72
CA THR A 158 20.85 0.08 16.45
C THR A 158 20.04 0.60 15.26
N GLN A 159 19.84 1.91 15.18
CA GLN A 159 19.29 2.60 14.01
C GLN A 159 20.36 2.68 12.92
N PHE A 160 19.94 2.53 11.67
CA PHE A 160 20.81 2.66 10.51
C PHE A 160 20.08 3.41 9.40
N MET A 161 20.73 4.38 8.80
CA MET A 161 20.19 5.22 7.74
C MET A 161 20.80 4.85 6.41
N VAL A 162 19.93 4.58 5.43
CA VAL A 162 20.32 4.22 4.05
C VAL A 162 19.84 5.31 3.11
N TYR A 163 20.77 6.03 2.51
CA TYR A 163 20.47 7.13 1.62
C TYR A 163 21.71 7.56 0.83
N ASP A 164 21.51 8.20 -0.31
CA ASP A 164 22.60 8.88 -1.04
C ASP A 164 22.99 10.18 -0.31
N PHE A 165 23.92 10.09 0.63
CA PHE A 165 24.37 11.24 1.43
C PHE A 165 25.35 12.14 0.68
N ASN A 166 26.03 11.62 -0.32
CA ASN A 166 27.06 12.35 -1.03
C ASN A 166 26.59 12.91 -2.39
N GLY A 167 25.38 12.49 -2.87
CA GLY A 167 24.75 12.96 -4.11
C GLY A 167 25.39 12.39 -5.37
N ASP A 168 25.94 11.16 -5.31
CA ASP A 168 26.56 10.49 -6.47
C ASP A 168 25.63 9.48 -7.15
N GLY A 169 24.40 9.32 -6.66
CA GLY A 169 23.39 8.40 -7.17
C GLY A 169 23.45 7.01 -6.54
N LYS A 170 24.32 6.79 -5.54
CA LYS A 170 24.45 5.52 -4.82
C LYS A 170 24.25 5.74 -3.32
N ALA A 171 23.42 4.91 -2.72
CA ALA A 171 23.14 5.02 -1.30
C ALA A 171 24.31 4.52 -0.44
N GLU A 172 24.64 5.25 0.62
CA GLU A 172 25.49 4.82 1.72
C GLU A 172 24.65 4.33 2.89
N MET A 173 25.31 3.66 3.84
CA MET A 173 24.73 3.35 5.14
C MET A 173 25.48 4.08 6.26
N MET A 174 24.76 4.76 7.17
CA MET A 174 25.32 5.34 8.39
C MET A 174 24.73 4.68 9.62
N CYS A 175 25.55 4.27 10.58
CA CYS A 175 25.07 3.82 11.88
C CYS A 175 26.09 4.02 13.01
N LYS A 176 25.58 3.91 14.25
CA LYS A 176 26.41 3.91 15.47
C LYS A 176 27.26 2.66 15.53
N THR A 177 28.58 2.83 15.79
CA THR A 177 29.55 1.76 15.93
C THR A 177 30.40 1.91 17.22
N ALA A 178 31.28 0.97 17.49
CA ALA A 178 32.15 0.95 18.65
C ALA A 178 33.44 0.14 18.35
N PRO A 179 34.46 0.14 19.25
CA PRO A 179 35.60 -0.78 19.11
C PRO A 179 35.16 -2.23 19.00
N GLY A 180 35.65 -2.94 17.97
CA GLY A 180 35.25 -4.29 17.65
C GLY A 180 34.13 -4.42 16.62
N SER A 181 33.55 -3.32 16.11
CA SER A 181 32.71 -3.33 14.91
C SER A 181 33.57 -3.61 13.68
N VAL A 182 33.06 -4.49 12.79
CA VAL A 182 33.72 -4.99 11.59
C VAL A 182 32.89 -4.67 10.36
N ASP A 183 33.52 -4.10 9.35
CA ASP A 183 32.88 -3.70 8.10
C ASP A 183 32.64 -4.87 7.13
N GLY A 184 32.00 -4.60 5.98
CA GLY A 184 31.68 -5.60 4.96
C GLY A 184 32.90 -6.23 4.28
N ARG A 185 34.12 -5.69 4.49
CA ARG A 185 35.39 -6.19 3.98
C ARG A 185 36.20 -6.93 5.06
N GLY A 186 35.70 -7.04 6.29
CA GLY A 186 36.35 -7.73 7.40
C GLY A 186 37.32 -6.85 8.18
N ASN A 187 37.35 -5.53 7.97
CA ASN A 187 38.22 -4.60 8.69
C ASN A 187 37.49 -4.00 9.91
N TYR A 188 38.21 -3.68 10.95
CA TYR A 188 37.67 -2.88 12.05
C TYR A 188 37.36 -1.46 11.58
N VAL A 189 36.20 -0.93 11.90
CA VAL A 189 35.77 0.43 11.53
C VAL A 189 36.71 1.53 12.05
N THR A 190 37.51 1.24 13.10
CA THR A 190 38.52 2.13 13.63
C THR A 190 39.64 2.44 12.63
N ALA A 191 39.88 1.58 11.64
CA ALA A 191 40.88 1.83 10.60
C ALA A 191 40.49 2.99 9.66
N ALA A 192 39.19 3.23 9.50
CA ALA A 192 38.64 4.30 8.65
C ALA A 192 38.61 5.68 9.34
N ALA A 193 39.03 5.80 10.60
CA ALA A 193 39.09 7.08 11.29
C ALA A 193 40.31 7.91 10.88
N ASP A 194 40.19 9.22 11.00
CA ASP A 194 41.36 10.13 11.00
C ASP A 194 41.92 10.35 12.39
N ASP A 195 41.05 10.38 13.41
CA ASP A 195 41.43 10.56 14.82
C ASP A 195 42.35 9.42 15.31
N SER A 196 43.52 9.78 15.84
CA SER A 196 44.53 8.82 16.31
C SER A 196 44.06 7.98 17.51
N ASN A 197 43.17 8.52 18.36
CA ASN A 197 42.59 7.78 19.50
C ASN A 197 41.62 6.72 19.03
N ILE A 198 40.80 7.03 18.00
CA ILE A 198 39.94 6.02 17.37
C ILE A 198 40.77 4.95 16.70
N LYS A 199 41.77 5.34 15.86
CA LYS A 199 42.66 4.38 15.19
C LYS A 199 43.39 3.45 16.14
N SER A 200 43.81 3.93 17.30
CA SER A 200 44.54 3.15 18.29
C SER A 200 43.68 2.38 19.27
N ALA A 201 42.34 2.46 19.14
CA ALA A 201 41.43 1.78 20.05
C ALA A 201 41.62 0.25 19.99
N ASN A 202 41.62 -0.41 21.16
CA ASN A 202 41.70 -1.86 21.25
C ASN A 202 40.34 -2.50 20.89
N ASN A 203 40.26 -3.02 19.69
CA ASN A 203 39.04 -3.66 19.15
C ASN A 203 38.66 -4.98 19.83
N THR A 204 39.51 -5.56 20.67
CA THR A 204 39.18 -6.79 21.42
C THR A 204 38.63 -6.52 22.81
N THR A 205 38.73 -5.31 23.32
CA THR A 205 38.22 -4.91 24.64
C THR A 205 36.68 -5.07 24.71
N SER A 206 36.20 -5.66 25.83
CA SER A 206 34.79 -5.68 26.12
C SER A 206 34.44 -4.57 27.11
N TYR A 207 33.44 -3.78 26.74
CA TYR A 207 32.84 -2.75 27.61
C TYR A 207 31.51 -3.18 28.21
N VAL A 208 31.09 -4.44 27.95
CA VAL A 208 29.87 -5.03 28.51
C VAL A 208 30.02 -5.17 30.02
N GLY A 209 29.10 -4.58 30.76
CA GLY A 209 29.06 -4.65 32.21
C GLY A 209 28.58 -6.03 32.72
N SER A 210 28.70 -6.26 34.04
CA SER A 210 28.21 -7.50 34.67
C SER A 210 26.71 -7.73 34.55
N ASP A 211 25.95 -6.67 34.35
CA ASP A 211 24.50 -6.71 34.09
C ASP A 211 24.15 -6.78 32.59
N GLY A 212 25.16 -6.92 31.73
CA GLY A 212 24.98 -7.03 30.28
C GLY A 212 24.81 -5.71 29.52
N ARG A 213 24.78 -4.58 30.21
CA ARG A 213 24.69 -3.25 29.61
C ARG A 213 26.07 -2.71 29.19
N VAL A 214 26.09 -1.79 28.24
CA VAL A 214 27.31 -1.11 27.81
C VAL A 214 27.25 0.35 28.25
N LEU A 215 27.67 0.62 29.54
CA LEU A 215 27.62 1.95 30.15
C LEU A 215 28.97 2.69 30.17
N LYS A 216 29.94 2.20 29.42
CA LYS A 216 31.29 2.79 29.33
C LYS A 216 31.92 2.44 27.97
N GLY A 217 33.02 3.07 27.66
CA GLY A 217 33.81 2.81 26.46
C GLY A 217 33.47 3.76 25.30
N PRO A 218 34.29 3.78 24.26
CA PRO A 218 34.12 4.64 23.09
C PRO A 218 32.86 4.35 22.29
N GLU A 219 32.32 5.39 21.67
CA GLU A 219 31.16 5.34 20.76
C GLU A 219 31.51 6.12 19.50
N TYR A 220 31.19 5.57 18.34
CA TYR A 220 31.50 6.14 17.04
C TYR A 220 30.24 6.23 16.16
N LEU A 221 30.30 7.09 15.14
CA LEU A 221 29.47 7.05 13.94
C LEU A 221 30.37 6.63 12.78
N THR A 222 29.91 5.66 11.99
CA THR A 222 30.60 5.20 10.77
C THR A 222 29.67 5.33 9.58
N VAL A 223 30.17 5.85 8.46
CA VAL A 223 29.56 5.76 7.14
C VAL A 223 30.20 4.61 6.38
N PHE A 224 29.37 3.78 5.77
CA PHE A 224 29.75 2.61 4.98
C PHE A 224 29.36 2.83 3.52
N ASN A 225 30.24 2.43 2.61
CA ASN A 225 29.93 2.35 1.19
C ASN A 225 28.80 1.33 0.95
N GLY A 226 27.74 1.73 0.31
CA GLY A 226 26.55 0.89 0.13
C GLY A 226 26.80 -0.35 -0.73
N GLU A 227 27.59 -0.22 -1.78
CA GLU A 227 27.89 -1.31 -2.71
C GLU A 227 28.73 -2.43 -2.06
N THR A 228 29.63 -2.09 -1.13
CA THR A 228 30.66 -3.01 -0.62
C THR A 228 30.59 -3.24 0.88
N GLY A 229 29.86 -2.45 1.64
CA GLY A 229 29.85 -2.45 3.10
C GLY A 229 31.16 -1.99 3.76
N ALA A 230 32.12 -1.47 2.99
CA ALA A 230 33.39 -0.99 3.52
C ALA A 230 33.22 0.29 4.34
N ALA A 231 33.85 0.38 5.52
CA ALA A 231 33.85 1.62 6.30
C ALA A 231 34.63 2.71 5.55
N MET A 232 33.95 3.82 5.22
CA MET A 232 34.58 4.94 4.50
C MET A 232 35.16 5.97 5.44
N HIS A 233 34.44 6.32 6.52
CA HIS A 233 34.90 7.22 7.55
C HIS A 233 34.25 6.95 8.90
N THR A 234 35.02 7.08 9.99
CA THR A 234 34.56 6.87 11.37
C THR A 234 34.99 8.07 12.23
N ILE A 235 34.02 8.63 12.94
CA ILE A 235 34.19 9.75 13.88
C ILE A 235 33.60 9.44 15.24
N TRP A 236 33.90 10.26 16.27
CA TRP A 236 33.26 10.17 17.58
C TRP A 236 31.75 10.42 17.47
N TYR A 237 30.94 9.60 18.13
CA TYR A 237 29.49 9.84 18.24
C TYR A 237 29.24 11.10 19.11
N ASN A 238 28.41 11.99 18.66
CA ASN A 238 28.20 13.31 19.26
C ASN A 238 26.77 13.54 19.77
N PRO A 239 26.53 13.67 21.10
CA PRO A 239 27.53 13.53 22.16
C PRO A 239 27.76 12.07 22.54
N ASN A 240 28.86 11.80 23.24
CA ASN A 240 29.06 10.55 23.96
C ASN A 240 28.11 10.46 25.18
N ARG A 241 28.11 9.30 25.86
CA ARG A 241 27.16 9.06 26.98
C ARG A 241 27.34 10.03 28.16
N ALA A 242 28.47 10.70 28.29
CA ALA A 242 28.71 11.74 29.32
C ALA A 242 28.23 13.14 28.88
N GLY A 243 27.67 13.26 27.67
CA GLY A 243 27.20 14.54 27.11
C GLY A 243 28.35 15.45 26.66
N ASN A 244 29.50 14.89 26.27
CA ASN A 244 30.67 15.61 25.76
C ASN A 244 31.04 15.06 24.37
N TYR A 245 32.03 15.67 23.71
CA TYR A 245 32.63 15.15 22.49
C TYR A 245 33.97 14.43 22.77
N GLY A 246 34.28 13.43 21.98
CA GLY A 246 35.51 12.65 22.08
C GLY A 246 35.33 11.35 22.85
N GLN A 247 36.42 10.88 23.49
CA GLN A 247 36.41 9.60 24.18
C GLN A 247 35.29 9.56 25.25
N ALA A 248 34.47 8.50 25.19
CA ALA A 248 33.36 8.35 26.15
C ALA A 248 33.88 7.87 27.51
N ASP A 249 33.45 8.57 28.54
CA ASP A 249 33.60 8.18 29.93
C ASP A 249 32.44 7.25 30.36
N ASN A 250 32.37 6.95 31.64
CA ASN A 250 31.26 6.22 32.23
C ASN A 250 29.96 7.02 32.12
N HIS A 251 28.85 6.31 32.10
CA HIS A 251 27.51 6.90 32.19
C HIS A 251 27.42 7.79 33.46
N PRO A 252 27.02 9.06 33.33
CA PRO A 252 27.12 10.04 34.42
C PRO A 252 26.08 9.88 35.54
N GLY A 253 25.15 8.92 35.36
CA GLY A 253 24.17 8.59 36.39
C GLY A 253 22.86 9.38 36.31
N GLU A 254 22.02 9.19 37.32
CA GLU A 254 20.64 9.63 37.36
C GLU A 254 20.47 11.17 37.26
N SER A 255 21.34 11.91 37.90
CA SER A 255 21.29 13.39 37.88
C SER A 255 21.42 14.01 36.45
N PHE A 256 21.97 13.24 35.52
CA PHE A 256 22.20 13.74 34.15
C PHE A 256 21.13 13.22 33.18
N TRP A 257 20.88 11.89 33.14
CA TRP A 257 19.94 11.28 32.22
C TRP A 257 18.56 10.99 32.81
N GLY A 258 18.44 10.95 34.14
CA GLY A 258 17.24 10.59 34.89
C GLY A 258 17.16 9.11 35.23
N ASP A 259 18.24 8.36 34.98
CA ASP A 259 18.48 6.99 35.45
C ASP A 259 19.98 6.70 35.55
N SER A 260 20.35 5.60 36.18
CA SER A 260 21.75 5.21 36.39
C SER A 260 22.18 4.02 35.54
N TYR A 261 21.26 3.44 34.77
CA TYR A 261 21.46 2.17 34.04
C TYR A 261 21.31 2.28 32.54
N GLY A 262 21.25 3.49 31.97
CA GLY A 262 21.25 3.75 30.55
C GLY A 262 19.89 3.63 29.85
N ASN A 263 18.79 3.49 30.61
CA ASN A 263 17.47 3.41 29.99
C ASN A 263 17.13 4.68 29.19
N ARG A 264 17.46 5.85 29.73
CA ARG A 264 17.19 7.14 29.09
C ARG A 264 18.35 7.68 28.28
N GLY A 265 19.61 7.43 28.71
CA GLY A 265 20.81 7.91 28.04
C GLY A 265 21.21 7.12 26.79
N ASP A 266 20.77 5.89 26.66
CA ASP A 266 21.02 5.02 25.49
C ASP A 266 19.78 4.81 24.63
N ARG A 267 18.86 5.76 24.58
CA ARG A 267 17.75 5.88 23.65
C ARG A 267 18.20 6.70 22.45
N PHE A 268 18.27 6.07 21.29
CA PHE A 268 18.75 6.67 20.05
C PHE A 268 17.61 6.74 19.05
N LEU A 269 17.56 7.85 18.27
CA LEU A 269 16.77 7.99 17.06
C LEU A 269 17.70 8.43 15.94
N ALA A 270 17.31 8.24 14.70
CA ALA A 270 18.03 8.72 13.54
C ALA A 270 17.06 9.07 12.39
N ALA A 271 17.47 9.95 11.50
CA ALA A 271 16.74 10.33 10.31
C ALA A 271 17.70 10.78 9.20
N VAL A 272 17.16 11.01 8.04
CA VAL A 272 17.80 11.69 6.92
C VAL A 272 17.07 13.02 6.69
N ALA A 273 17.79 14.10 6.45
CA ALA A 273 17.20 15.44 6.23
C ALA A 273 17.97 16.26 5.22
N HIS A 274 17.27 17.02 4.38
CA HIS A 274 17.85 17.93 3.40
C HIS A 274 17.92 19.36 3.97
N LEU A 275 18.86 19.59 4.86
CA LEU A 275 19.02 20.84 5.63
C LEU A 275 19.50 22.06 4.79
N ASP A 276 19.87 21.86 3.53
CA ASP A 276 20.18 22.92 2.55
C ASP A 276 19.16 22.97 1.40
N GLY A 277 18.08 22.21 1.51
CA GLY A 277 16.99 22.09 0.53
C GLY A 277 17.03 20.79 -0.28
N ALA A 278 15.87 20.36 -0.75
CA ALA A 278 15.61 19.04 -1.37
C ALA A 278 16.50 18.69 -2.59
N VAL A 279 17.08 19.70 -3.27
CA VAL A 279 18.01 19.48 -4.41
C VAL A 279 19.48 19.42 -3.99
N LYS A 280 19.73 19.43 -2.70
CA LYS A 280 21.07 19.38 -2.11
C LYS A 280 21.30 18.00 -1.49
N LYS A 281 22.55 17.77 -1.07
CA LYS A 281 22.93 16.54 -0.38
C LYS A 281 22.17 16.42 0.95
N ALA A 282 21.85 15.20 1.30
CA ALA A 282 21.22 14.91 2.57
C ALA A 282 22.24 14.94 3.72
N SER A 283 21.77 15.26 4.91
CA SER A 283 22.50 15.13 6.17
C SER A 283 21.95 13.93 6.96
N GLY A 284 22.83 13.22 7.67
CA GLY A 284 22.41 12.27 8.70
C GLY A 284 22.04 13.02 9.98
N ILE A 285 20.88 12.69 10.54
CA ILE A 285 20.40 13.18 11.84
C ILE A 285 20.53 12.05 12.84
N PHE A 286 21.24 12.28 13.94
CA PHE A 286 21.40 11.29 15.02
C PHE A 286 21.06 11.90 16.35
N CYS A 287 20.28 11.18 17.13
CA CYS A 287 19.74 11.68 18.38
C CYS A 287 20.19 10.81 19.56
N ARG A 288 20.22 11.42 20.76
CA ARG A 288 20.47 10.70 21.99
C ARG A 288 19.61 11.22 23.13
N GLY A 289 18.85 10.31 23.75
CA GLY A 289 17.90 10.65 24.80
C GLY A 289 16.64 11.31 24.25
N TYR A 290 15.47 11.15 24.91
CA TYR A 290 14.22 11.83 24.55
C TYR A 290 13.21 11.89 25.69
N TYR A 291 13.35 11.10 26.74
CA TYR A 291 12.49 11.16 27.92
C TYR A 291 12.73 12.39 28.81
N ARG A 292 13.97 12.88 28.84
CA ARG A 292 14.36 14.06 29.60
C ARG A 292 15.30 14.93 28.77
N ARG A 293 16.59 14.80 28.99
CA ARG A 293 17.60 15.45 28.17
C ARG A 293 17.61 14.85 26.77
N ALA A 294 17.61 15.70 25.77
CA ALA A 294 17.66 15.31 24.37
C ALA A 294 18.81 16.02 23.65
N TYR A 295 19.47 15.31 22.78
CA TYR A 295 20.45 15.85 21.84
C TYR A 295 20.04 15.45 20.44
N VAL A 296 20.09 16.39 19.52
CA VAL A 296 19.91 16.19 18.08
C VAL A 296 21.17 16.68 17.40
N TRP A 297 21.78 15.83 16.61
CA TRP A 297 23.04 16.09 15.96
C TRP A 297 22.93 15.86 14.45
N ALA A 298 23.32 16.87 13.65
CA ALA A 298 23.39 16.77 12.21
C ALA A 298 24.84 16.58 11.73
N VAL A 299 25.01 15.70 10.74
CA VAL A 299 26.29 15.35 10.16
C VAL A 299 26.15 15.22 8.64
N ASP A 300 27.09 15.82 7.89
CA ASP A 300 27.19 15.73 6.44
C ASP A 300 28.22 14.70 6.03
N PHE A 301 28.05 14.14 4.83
CA PHE A 301 29.06 13.29 4.18
C PHE A 301 29.38 13.84 2.78
N ASN A 302 30.67 14.00 2.48
CA ASN A 302 31.09 14.58 1.22
C ASN A 302 31.61 13.56 0.18
N GLY A 303 31.34 12.26 0.42
CA GLY A 303 31.88 11.15 -0.38
C GLY A 303 33.22 10.61 0.14
N GLN A 304 33.88 11.28 1.10
CA GLN A 304 35.13 10.84 1.70
C GLN A 304 35.10 10.91 3.23
N LYS A 305 34.54 12.00 3.79
CA LYS A 305 34.58 12.28 5.22
C LYS A 305 33.24 12.77 5.76
N LEU A 306 32.90 12.30 6.97
CA LEU A 306 31.85 12.85 7.79
C LEU A 306 32.30 14.20 8.35
N LYS A 307 31.37 15.16 8.36
CA LYS A 307 31.58 16.52 8.87
C LYS A 307 30.42 16.88 9.80
N HIS A 308 30.72 17.26 11.03
CA HIS A 308 29.70 17.78 11.93
C HIS A 308 29.10 19.08 11.39
N ARG A 309 27.78 19.22 11.47
CA ARG A 309 27.09 20.42 11.01
C ARG A 309 26.62 21.27 12.21
N TRP A 310 25.77 20.72 13.04
CA TRP A 310 25.31 21.36 14.27
C TRP A 310 24.93 20.30 15.33
N LEU A 311 24.83 20.75 16.59
CA LEU A 311 24.31 19.98 17.70
C LEU A 311 23.33 20.81 18.50
N HIS A 312 22.11 20.32 18.71
CA HIS A 312 21.16 20.83 19.69
C HIS A 312 21.29 20.07 21.01
N CYS A 313 21.25 20.79 22.14
CA CYS A 313 21.12 20.23 23.47
C CYS A 313 19.97 20.87 24.25
N SER A 314 19.00 20.06 24.67
CA SER A 314 17.89 20.49 25.50
C SER A 314 18.31 20.75 26.96
N SER A 315 19.33 21.58 27.20
CA SER A 315 19.82 21.90 28.54
C SER A 315 20.70 23.12 28.46
N SER A 316 20.84 23.80 29.60
CA SER A 316 21.72 24.96 29.72
C SER A 316 23.22 24.58 29.73
N LYS A 317 23.55 23.29 29.74
CA LYS A 317 24.92 22.81 29.61
C LYS A 317 25.29 22.73 28.15
N THR A 318 25.93 23.75 27.71
CA THR A 318 26.32 24.02 26.35
C THR A 318 27.70 23.60 25.99
N ALA A 319 27.93 23.74 24.70
CA ALA A 319 29.16 24.05 24.02
C ALA A 319 30.40 23.42 24.65
N TYR A 320 30.75 22.31 24.15
CA TYR A 320 32.11 21.79 24.19
C TYR A 320 32.78 22.10 22.85
N SER A 321 34.03 22.45 22.90
CA SER A 321 34.81 22.58 21.66
C SER A 321 35.04 21.20 21.05
N VAL A 322 34.74 21.09 19.79
CA VAL A 322 35.11 19.93 19.00
C VAL A 322 36.55 20.15 18.54
N THR A 323 37.44 19.33 19.01
CA THR A 323 38.89 19.43 18.68
C THR A 323 39.35 18.27 17.79
N ASP A 324 38.66 18.05 16.69
CA ASP A 324 39.05 17.09 15.70
C ASP A 324 39.88 17.81 14.59
N ALA A 325 41.08 17.32 14.25
CA ALA A 325 41.95 17.94 13.26
C ALA A 325 41.33 18.01 11.85
N ASN A 326 40.29 17.18 11.58
CA ASN A 326 39.56 17.15 10.33
C ASN A 326 38.24 17.93 10.36
N PHE A 327 37.98 18.61 11.45
CA PHE A 327 36.78 19.32 11.72
C PHE A 327 36.97 20.82 11.55
N ASN A 328 36.27 21.43 10.60
CA ASN A 328 36.32 22.88 10.49
C ASN A 328 35.31 23.51 11.51
N THR A 329 35.83 23.94 12.64
CA THR A 329 35.03 24.50 13.74
C THR A 329 34.25 25.75 13.37
N SER A 330 34.53 26.42 12.25
CA SER A 330 33.78 27.58 11.76
C SER A 330 32.38 27.21 11.24
N ASP A 331 32.17 25.96 10.84
CA ASP A 331 30.91 25.48 10.26
C ASP A 331 30.02 24.72 11.26
N TYR A 332 30.54 24.53 12.49
CA TYR A 332 29.78 23.84 13.54
C TYR A 332 29.10 24.82 14.47
N THR A 333 27.82 24.62 14.71
CA THR A 333 27.04 25.42 15.65
C THR A 333 26.48 24.57 16.77
N ASN A 334 26.53 25.13 18.01
CA ASN A 334 25.82 24.60 19.15
C ASN A 334 24.59 25.46 19.41
N THR A 335 23.46 24.81 19.57
CA THR A 335 22.20 25.45 19.98
C THR A 335 21.72 24.83 21.30
N THR A 336 20.94 25.56 22.06
CA THR A 336 20.41 25.07 23.34
C THR A 336 18.98 25.53 23.55
N SER A 337 18.23 24.74 24.30
CA SER A 337 16.94 25.11 24.85
C SER A 337 16.92 24.92 26.37
N THR A 338 15.86 25.34 27.02
CA THR A 338 15.75 25.24 28.49
C THR A 338 15.69 23.76 28.94
N SER A 339 16.11 23.50 30.19
CA SER A 339 16.09 22.18 30.80
C SER A 339 14.82 21.89 31.60
N GLY A 340 13.79 22.70 31.50
CA GLY A 340 12.47 22.44 32.08
C GLY A 340 11.47 22.10 30.97
N GLY A 341 10.52 21.21 31.18
CA GLY A 341 9.46 20.96 30.22
C GLY A 341 8.69 22.25 29.86
N GLY A 342 7.93 22.23 28.77
CA GLY A 342 7.12 23.36 28.31
C GLY A 342 7.36 23.72 26.84
N SER A 343 6.91 24.88 26.43
CA SER A 343 7.10 25.38 25.08
C SER A 343 8.54 25.82 24.82
N ALA A 344 9.00 25.71 23.56
CA ALA A 344 10.35 26.09 23.12
C ALA A 344 11.51 25.27 23.74
N THR A 345 11.30 23.98 23.93
CA THR A 345 12.36 23.03 24.35
C THR A 345 12.12 21.63 23.80
N LEU A 346 13.19 20.88 23.55
CA LEU A 346 13.12 19.43 23.30
C LEU A 346 13.12 18.60 24.60
N TYR A 347 13.36 19.24 25.77
CA TYR A 347 13.42 18.54 27.05
C TYR A 347 12.07 17.96 27.43
N GLN A 348 12.00 16.64 27.63
CA GLN A 348 10.78 15.86 27.94
C GLN A 348 9.70 15.81 26.82
N ASN A 349 9.95 16.38 25.65
CA ASN A 349 8.99 16.46 24.54
C ASN A 349 9.31 15.51 23.37
N GLY A 350 10.25 14.58 23.56
CA GLY A 350 10.62 13.63 22.52
C GLY A 350 9.69 12.43 22.45
N ASN A 351 9.63 11.80 21.29
CA ASN A 351 8.83 10.60 21.02
C ASN A 351 9.74 9.38 20.80
N HIS A 352 9.16 8.17 20.74
CA HIS A 352 9.84 6.97 20.22
C HIS A 352 9.94 6.95 18.69
N ASN A 353 9.58 8.03 18.06
CA ASN A 353 9.67 8.25 16.63
C ASN A 353 10.26 9.62 16.30
N ILE A 354 10.59 9.84 15.05
CA ILE A 354 11.10 11.09 14.47
C ILE A 354 10.53 11.19 13.06
N SER A 355 10.22 12.40 12.60
CA SER A 355 9.84 12.67 11.21
C SER A 355 10.58 13.88 10.67
N VAL A 356 10.61 14.02 9.36
CA VAL A 356 11.37 15.07 8.67
C VAL A 356 10.53 15.60 7.52
N ALA A 357 10.39 16.91 7.42
CA ALA A 357 9.78 17.61 6.30
C ALA A 357 10.11 19.11 6.35
N ASP A 358 10.02 19.82 5.21
CA ASP A 358 9.93 21.28 5.13
C ASP A 358 8.56 21.75 5.66
N VAL A 359 8.44 21.94 6.98
CA VAL A 359 7.16 22.30 7.60
C VAL A 359 6.95 23.80 7.67
N ASP A 360 8.01 24.60 7.53
CA ASP A 360 7.90 26.05 7.62
C ASP A 360 7.88 26.75 6.25
N GLY A 361 8.18 26.00 5.18
CA GLY A 361 8.08 26.42 3.80
C GLY A 361 9.29 27.25 3.33
N ASP A 362 10.45 27.09 3.98
CA ASP A 362 11.70 27.75 3.57
C ASP A 362 12.50 26.93 2.54
N GLY A 363 12.04 25.71 2.22
CA GLY A 363 12.63 24.78 1.26
C GLY A 363 13.67 23.84 1.85
N LYS A 364 13.81 23.79 3.17
CA LYS A 364 14.70 22.90 3.90
C LYS A 364 13.90 22.09 4.93
N ASP A 365 14.48 21.01 5.37
CA ASP A 365 13.80 20.10 6.30
C ASP A 365 13.95 20.52 7.77
N GLU A 366 12.86 20.42 8.51
CA GLU A 366 12.81 20.43 9.96
C GLU A 366 12.76 19.03 10.52
N ILE A 367 13.21 18.90 11.77
CA ILE A 367 13.22 17.64 12.52
C ILE A 367 12.06 17.66 13.51
N ILE A 368 11.03 16.86 13.23
CA ILE A 368 9.86 16.71 14.08
C ILE A 368 10.11 15.63 15.12
N TRP A 369 10.02 16.03 16.40
CA TRP A 369 10.49 15.31 17.56
C TRP A 369 9.35 14.76 18.45
N GLY A 370 8.15 14.73 17.97
CA GLY A 370 6.93 14.48 18.72
C GLY A 370 6.30 15.80 19.19
N SER A 371 6.24 16.05 20.49
CA SER A 371 5.72 17.30 21.05
C SER A 371 6.65 18.51 20.88
N ALA A 372 7.64 18.45 19.99
CA ALA A 372 8.54 19.56 19.66
C ALA A 372 9.15 19.41 18.27
N ALA A 373 9.71 20.48 17.73
CA ALA A 373 10.44 20.46 16.48
C ALA A 373 11.75 21.27 16.54
N CYS A 374 12.71 20.85 15.72
CA CYS A 374 14.00 21.50 15.53
C CYS A 374 14.11 21.99 14.08
N ASP A 375 14.45 23.25 13.91
CA ASP A 375 14.68 23.91 12.63
C ASP A 375 15.94 23.37 11.91
N ASP A 376 16.09 23.55 10.59
CA ASP A 376 17.21 23.15 9.73
C ASP A 376 18.58 23.49 10.31
N ASN A 377 18.65 24.55 11.10
CA ASN A 377 19.86 25.08 11.75
C ASN A 377 20.08 24.57 13.18
N GLY A 378 19.29 23.62 13.66
CA GLY A 378 19.41 23.03 14.99
C GLY A 378 18.81 23.85 16.12
N LYS A 379 18.09 24.97 15.87
CA LYS A 379 17.34 25.68 16.91
C LYS A 379 15.98 25.03 17.10
N VAL A 380 15.42 25.21 18.30
CA VAL A 380 14.03 24.77 18.53
C VAL A 380 13.08 25.66 17.75
N LEU A 381 12.24 25.06 16.94
CA LEU A 381 11.16 25.73 16.22
C LEU A 381 9.98 25.96 17.18
N TYR A 382 9.54 24.91 17.85
CA TYR A 382 8.50 24.96 18.88
C TYR A 382 8.60 23.80 19.87
N GLY A 383 7.84 23.90 20.97
CA GLY A 383 7.49 22.78 21.86
C GLY A 383 6.02 22.91 22.27
N VAL A 384 5.25 21.85 22.17
CA VAL A 384 3.83 21.79 22.57
C VAL A 384 3.71 21.65 24.09
N GLY A 385 4.66 20.95 24.72
CA GLY A 385 4.75 20.83 26.17
C GLY A 385 3.84 19.78 26.80
N PHE A 386 3.35 18.81 26.02
CA PHE A 386 2.53 17.70 26.54
C PHE A 386 3.35 16.48 26.94
N GLY A 387 4.66 16.54 26.74
CA GLY A 387 5.59 15.54 27.21
C GLY A 387 5.91 14.45 26.20
N HIS A 388 6.50 13.38 26.71
CA HIS A 388 6.95 12.24 25.93
C HIS A 388 5.78 11.42 25.38
N GLY A 389 5.97 10.83 24.18
CA GLY A 389 5.00 9.96 23.53
C GLY A 389 5.61 8.75 22.81
N ASP A 390 4.77 7.82 22.40
CA ASP A 390 5.17 6.54 21.79
C ASP A 390 4.92 6.45 20.28
N ALA A 391 4.05 7.28 19.71
CA ALA A 391 3.74 7.29 18.28
C ALA A 391 3.39 8.69 17.82
N MET A 392 3.83 9.04 16.62
CA MET A 392 3.49 10.31 15.97
C MET A 392 3.35 10.12 14.47
N HIS A 393 2.49 10.91 13.85
CA HIS A 393 2.22 10.86 12.41
C HIS A 393 2.24 12.28 11.85
N LEU A 394 3.20 12.56 10.96
CA LEU A 394 3.34 13.82 10.24
C LEU A 394 2.80 13.63 8.82
N ALA A 395 1.73 14.34 8.47
CA ALA A 395 1.12 14.29 7.13
C ALA A 395 0.23 15.51 6.89
N ASP A 396 -0.32 15.62 5.68
CA ASP A 396 -1.41 16.53 5.34
C ASP A 396 -2.74 15.94 5.86
N HIS A 397 -2.96 16.00 7.18
CA HIS A 397 -4.18 15.48 7.82
C HIS A 397 -5.40 16.38 7.60
N LEU A 398 -5.18 17.66 7.27
CA LEU A 398 -6.20 18.67 7.04
C LEU A 398 -6.01 19.33 5.65
N PRO A 399 -6.35 18.66 4.55
CA PRO A 399 -6.01 19.12 3.19
C PRO A 399 -6.58 20.49 2.80
N ASP A 400 -7.60 20.97 3.50
CA ASP A 400 -8.17 22.30 3.32
C ASP A 400 -7.40 23.40 4.10
N ARG A 401 -6.43 23.01 4.92
CA ARG A 401 -5.55 23.88 5.70
C ARG A 401 -4.13 23.85 5.08
N PRO A 402 -3.46 24.99 4.90
CA PRO A 402 -2.10 25.00 4.38
C PRO A 402 -1.09 24.40 5.39
N GLY A 403 -0.19 23.57 4.90
CA GLY A 403 0.90 22.97 5.68
C GLY A 403 0.58 21.55 6.12
N LEU A 404 1.42 21.01 7.00
CA LEU A 404 1.29 19.66 7.55
C LEU A 404 0.85 19.74 9.01
N GLU A 405 0.29 18.65 9.51
CA GLU A 405 -0.05 18.47 10.92
C GLU A 405 0.69 17.26 11.49
N VAL A 406 0.87 17.32 12.81
CA VAL A 406 1.39 16.20 13.62
C VAL A 406 0.26 15.69 14.50
N PHE A 407 -0.10 14.42 14.33
CA PHE A 407 -0.87 13.68 15.34
C PHE A 407 0.11 12.99 16.28
N ASP A 408 0.02 13.25 17.59
CA ASP A 408 0.96 12.75 18.61
C ASP A 408 0.20 12.11 19.78
N VAL A 409 0.72 11.01 20.35
CA VAL A 409 0.16 10.34 21.52
C VAL A 409 1.14 10.38 22.69
N HIS A 410 0.63 10.55 23.91
CA HIS A 410 1.41 10.88 25.09
C HIS A 410 1.30 9.86 26.22
N GLU A 411 2.37 9.76 27.04
CA GLU A 411 2.44 8.95 28.23
C GLU A 411 2.34 9.76 29.55
N GLU A 412 2.52 11.08 29.51
CA GLU A 412 2.72 11.89 30.72
C GLU A 412 1.47 12.00 31.58
N LYS A 413 1.64 11.85 32.89
CA LYS A 413 0.57 12.01 33.88
C LYS A 413 0.06 13.45 33.94
N GLY A 414 -1.25 13.61 33.90
CA GLY A 414 -1.92 14.90 33.98
C GLY A 414 -2.00 15.70 32.68
N THR A 415 -1.52 15.15 31.57
CA THR A 415 -1.67 15.73 30.23
C THR A 415 -2.79 15.03 29.44
N TYR A 416 -2.93 15.35 28.18
CA TYR A 416 -3.85 14.70 27.26
C TYR A 416 -3.24 13.39 26.75
N ALA A 417 -4.07 12.40 26.37
CA ALA A 417 -3.58 11.17 25.77
C ALA A 417 -3.12 11.35 24.33
N TRP A 418 -3.65 12.36 23.63
CA TRP A 418 -3.29 12.68 22.25
C TRP A 418 -3.53 14.16 21.95
N ASP A 419 -2.82 14.65 20.95
CA ASP A 419 -3.09 15.95 20.32
C ASP A 419 -2.87 15.91 18.79
N LEU A 420 -3.44 16.89 18.10
CA LEU A 420 -3.15 17.26 16.73
C LEU A 420 -2.68 18.70 16.72
N HIS A 421 -1.50 18.96 16.22
CA HIS A 421 -0.95 20.31 16.16
C HIS A 421 -0.38 20.65 14.78
N ASP A 422 -0.30 21.94 14.50
CA ASP A 422 0.34 22.49 13.32
C ASP A 422 1.84 22.20 13.33
N ALA A 423 2.34 21.54 12.28
CA ALA A 423 3.72 21.09 12.22
C ALA A 423 4.75 22.24 12.10
N LYS A 424 4.35 23.42 11.64
CA LYS A 424 5.19 24.61 11.55
C LYS A 424 5.35 25.32 12.87
N THR A 425 4.26 25.47 13.63
CA THR A 425 4.20 26.40 14.78
C THR A 425 4.01 25.72 16.12
N GLY A 426 3.64 24.42 16.13
CA GLY A 426 3.25 23.71 17.35
C GLY A 426 1.89 24.16 17.90
N GLN A 427 1.11 24.97 17.15
CA GLN A 427 -0.22 25.37 17.59
C GLN A 427 -1.12 24.14 17.72
N VAL A 428 -1.60 23.88 18.93
CA VAL A 428 -2.53 22.76 19.18
C VAL A 428 -3.88 23.07 18.53
N LEU A 429 -4.29 22.21 17.60
CA LEU A 429 -5.56 22.28 16.87
C LEU A 429 -6.63 21.48 17.63
N LEU A 430 -6.29 20.26 18.03
CA LEU A 430 -7.14 19.35 18.80
C LEU A 430 -6.30 18.69 19.90
N LYS A 431 -6.96 18.32 21.00
CA LYS A 431 -6.36 17.51 22.07
C LYS A 431 -7.44 16.80 22.88
N GLY A 432 -7.11 15.67 23.47
CA GLY A 432 -8.09 14.92 24.25
C GLY A 432 -7.61 13.57 24.76
N GLY A 433 -8.58 12.69 25.00
CA GLY A 433 -8.35 11.37 25.58
C GLY A 433 -8.16 11.37 27.10
N PRO A 434 -8.09 10.19 27.73
CA PRO A 434 -7.91 10.04 29.18
C PRO A 434 -6.50 10.48 29.60
N ALA A 435 -6.41 11.35 30.57
CA ALA A 435 -5.15 11.77 31.15
C ALA A 435 -4.52 10.69 32.05
N GLY A 436 -3.19 10.67 32.13
CA GLY A 436 -2.45 9.81 33.05
C GLY A 436 -2.41 8.32 32.70
N VAL A 437 -2.65 8.00 31.43
CA VAL A 437 -2.52 6.65 30.86
C VAL A 437 -1.29 6.57 29.96
N ASP A 438 -0.68 5.40 29.89
CA ASP A 438 0.31 5.04 28.89
C ASP A 438 -0.43 4.80 27.56
N ASN A 439 -0.23 5.68 26.58
CA ASN A 439 -0.86 5.60 25.26
C ASN A 439 0.16 5.14 24.22
N GLY A 440 0.50 3.86 24.30
CA GLY A 440 1.62 3.26 23.57
C GLY A 440 1.44 3.14 22.05
N ARG A 441 0.29 3.53 21.49
CA ARG A 441 -0.01 3.51 20.04
C ARG A 441 -1.06 4.54 19.68
N GLY A 442 -0.94 5.08 18.49
CA GLY A 442 -1.93 5.93 17.84
C GLY A 442 -1.74 5.86 16.32
N LEU A 443 -2.76 6.20 15.58
CA LEU A 443 -2.73 6.23 14.12
C LEU A 443 -3.66 7.32 13.60
N ALA A 444 -3.17 8.10 12.65
CA ALA A 444 -3.95 9.03 11.86
C ALA A 444 -3.76 8.70 10.38
N ALA A 445 -4.86 8.50 9.65
CA ALA A 445 -4.82 8.08 8.26
C ALA A 445 -6.11 8.43 7.51
N GLN A 446 -6.07 8.34 6.18
CA GLN A 446 -7.15 8.72 5.28
C GLN A 446 -8.01 7.49 4.94
N TYR A 447 -8.90 7.11 5.84
CA TYR A 447 -9.67 5.86 5.73
C TYR A 447 -10.91 5.94 4.84
N ASP A 448 -11.50 7.13 4.62
CA ASP A 448 -12.85 7.26 4.05
C ASP A 448 -12.87 8.20 2.85
N ALA A 449 -13.21 7.66 1.67
CA ALA A 449 -13.37 8.40 0.43
C ALA A 449 -14.43 9.54 0.49
N ASN A 450 -15.38 9.44 1.42
CA ASN A 450 -16.44 10.43 1.60
C ASN A 450 -16.05 11.55 2.58
N PHE A 451 -14.83 11.52 3.13
CA PHE A 451 -14.33 12.52 4.06
C PHE A 451 -12.98 13.04 3.61
N ARG A 452 -12.89 14.35 3.37
CA ARG A 452 -11.66 15.00 2.99
C ARG A 452 -10.81 15.30 4.22
N GLY A 453 -9.78 14.49 4.42
CA GLY A 453 -8.85 14.55 5.54
C GLY A 453 -8.69 13.21 6.24
N SER A 454 -7.89 13.20 7.31
CA SER A 454 -7.62 11.98 8.08
C SER A 454 -8.63 11.76 9.20
N TYR A 455 -8.83 10.50 9.54
CA TYR A 455 -9.36 10.06 10.82
C TYR A 455 -8.21 9.67 11.74
N PHE A 456 -8.43 9.76 13.04
CA PHE A 456 -7.43 9.35 14.03
C PHE A 456 -8.05 8.59 15.21
N GLY A 457 -7.22 7.88 15.94
CA GLY A 457 -7.53 7.20 17.19
C GLY A 457 -6.27 6.67 17.86
N SER A 458 -6.41 6.14 19.07
CA SER A 458 -5.25 5.63 19.82
C SER A 458 -5.62 4.47 20.74
N ALA A 459 -4.62 3.77 21.25
CA ALA A 459 -4.83 2.65 22.16
C ALA A 459 -5.54 3.05 23.47
N ALA A 460 -5.35 4.29 23.94
CA ALA A 460 -6.03 4.82 25.12
C ALA A 460 -7.39 5.46 24.82
N ASP A 461 -7.66 5.83 23.57
CA ASP A 461 -8.95 6.35 23.08
C ASP A 461 -9.25 5.69 21.73
N VAL A 462 -9.88 4.54 21.77
CA VAL A 462 -10.16 3.71 20.57
C VAL A 462 -11.24 4.29 19.65
N THR A 463 -11.82 5.43 20.01
CA THR A 463 -12.80 6.14 19.18
C THR A 463 -12.16 6.65 17.90
N THR A 464 -12.69 6.29 16.75
CA THR A 464 -12.28 6.91 15.47
C THR A 464 -12.88 8.31 15.35
N ARG A 465 -12.04 9.30 15.15
CA ARG A 465 -12.38 10.74 15.13
C ARG A 465 -11.87 11.42 13.87
N LYS A 466 -12.56 12.51 13.47
CA LYS A 466 -12.12 13.39 12.38
C LYS A 466 -11.00 14.31 12.86
N CYS A 467 -9.97 14.48 12.05
CA CYS A 467 -8.93 15.49 12.29
C CYS A 467 -9.42 16.93 12.19
N THR A 468 -10.54 17.20 11.51
CA THR A 468 -11.08 18.54 11.33
C THR A 468 -11.62 19.17 12.61
N ASP A 469 -12.29 18.39 13.45
CA ASP A 469 -13.03 18.91 14.62
C ASP A 469 -13.02 17.98 15.84
N GLY A 470 -12.36 16.82 15.75
CA GLY A 470 -12.33 15.82 16.82
C GLY A 470 -13.64 15.05 17.02
N SER A 471 -14.66 15.27 16.17
CA SER A 471 -15.95 14.57 16.28
C SER A 471 -15.79 13.06 16.04
N ALA A 472 -16.49 12.25 16.84
CA ALA A 472 -16.48 10.81 16.70
C ALA A 472 -17.28 10.37 15.48
N VAL A 473 -16.70 9.47 14.66
CA VAL A 473 -17.40 8.80 13.53
C VAL A 473 -17.72 7.36 13.85
N SER A 474 -16.90 6.72 14.70
CA SER A 474 -17.15 5.39 15.23
C SER A 474 -16.65 5.31 16.67
N GLN A 475 -17.30 4.52 17.52
CA GLN A 475 -16.85 4.26 18.88
C GLN A 475 -15.70 3.23 18.91
N TYR A 476 -15.34 2.66 17.78
CA TYR A 476 -14.32 1.65 17.63
C TYR A 476 -13.34 2.08 16.55
N GLY A 477 -12.05 1.92 16.81
CA GLY A 477 -10.97 2.04 15.83
C GLY A 477 -10.62 0.69 15.20
N PRO A 478 -9.52 0.63 14.45
CA PRO A 478 -8.95 -0.64 14.01
C PRO A 478 -8.58 -1.52 15.21
N THR A 479 -8.45 -2.81 14.98
CA THR A 479 -8.05 -3.76 16.06
C THR A 479 -6.74 -3.33 16.73
N VAL A 480 -5.80 -2.77 15.93
CA VAL A 480 -4.52 -2.24 16.42
C VAL A 480 -4.21 -0.93 15.69
N PHE A 481 -3.87 0.12 16.44
CA PHE A 481 -3.37 1.40 15.90
C PHE A 481 -1.86 1.27 15.64
N ASN A 482 -1.44 0.79 14.48
CA ASN A 482 -0.04 0.51 14.21
C ASN A 482 0.45 1.17 12.91
N PHE A 483 0.17 0.57 11.75
CA PHE A 483 0.60 1.08 10.45
C PHE A 483 -0.61 1.40 9.58
N ARG A 484 -0.48 2.41 8.73
CA ARG A 484 -1.34 2.65 7.59
C ARG A 484 -0.66 2.08 6.34
N ILE A 485 -1.37 1.76 5.30
CA ILE A 485 -0.83 1.22 4.04
C ILE A 485 -1.78 1.52 2.88
N TYR A 486 -1.26 1.84 1.70
CA TYR A 486 -2.00 1.82 0.45
C TYR A 486 -1.93 0.42 -0.16
N TRP A 487 -3.04 -0.33 -0.12
CA TRP A 487 -3.04 -1.73 -0.53
C TRP A 487 -3.99 -2.07 -1.67
N ASP A 488 -5.29 -1.76 -1.57
CA ASP A 488 -6.31 -2.34 -2.44
C ASP A 488 -6.60 -1.53 -3.72
N GLY A 489 -5.84 -0.48 -3.97
CA GLY A 489 -5.86 0.27 -5.23
C GLY A 489 -6.93 1.35 -5.33
N ASP A 490 -7.71 1.60 -4.27
CA ASP A 490 -8.41 2.88 -4.09
C ASP A 490 -7.45 3.91 -3.45
N LEU A 491 -7.87 5.14 -3.25
CA LEU A 491 -6.99 6.19 -2.72
C LEU A 491 -7.04 6.33 -1.19
N GLN A 492 -7.65 5.37 -0.50
CA GLN A 492 -7.74 5.31 0.94
C GLN A 492 -6.64 4.41 1.50
N GLU A 493 -6.34 4.63 2.77
CA GLU A 493 -5.34 3.88 3.50
C GLU A 493 -6.03 2.76 4.30
N GLU A 494 -5.47 1.57 4.26
CA GLU A 494 -5.81 0.45 5.12
C GLU A 494 -4.98 0.48 6.41
N CYS A 495 -5.39 -0.31 7.40
CA CYS A 495 -4.61 -0.56 8.61
C CYS A 495 -3.87 -1.88 8.50
N LEU A 496 -2.55 -1.84 8.71
CA LEU A 496 -1.70 -3.01 8.88
C LEU A 496 -1.35 -3.14 10.37
N GLY A 497 -1.67 -4.26 10.98
CA GLY A 497 -1.44 -4.46 12.39
C GLY A 497 -1.16 -5.91 12.76
N ASP A 498 -0.80 -6.09 14.02
CA ASP A 498 -0.67 -7.39 14.65
C ASP A 498 -1.17 -7.29 16.09
N ILE A 499 -1.89 -8.27 16.54
CA ILE A 499 -2.27 -8.37 17.96
C ILE A 499 -1.00 -8.65 18.74
N SER A 500 -0.69 -7.76 19.67
CA SER A 500 0.50 -7.82 20.52
C SER A 500 0.88 -9.24 20.95
N LYS A 501 2.12 -9.62 20.70
CA LYS A 501 2.73 -10.92 21.08
C LYS A 501 2.20 -12.16 20.33
N HIS A 502 1.35 -12.00 19.33
CA HIS A 502 0.78 -13.14 18.61
C HIS A 502 1.47 -13.42 17.27
N ASN A 503 2.32 -12.50 16.79
CA ASN A 503 3.04 -12.62 15.53
C ASN A 503 2.12 -13.02 14.36
N SER A 504 0.96 -12.37 14.30
CA SER A 504 -0.12 -12.70 13.38
C SER A 504 -0.58 -11.46 12.60
N PRO A 505 0.28 -10.91 11.71
CA PRO A 505 -0.02 -9.71 10.97
C PRO A 505 -1.25 -9.84 10.07
N PHE A 506 -2.01 -8.75 9.96
CA PHE A 506 -3.25 -8.69 9.19
C PHE A 506 -3.53 -7.27 8.66
N LEU A 507 -4.43 -7.19 7.70
CA LEU A 507 -4.96 -5.94 7.17
C LEU A 507 -6.42 -5.72 7.60
N GLU A 508 -6.80 -4.46 7.81
CA GLU A 508 -8.17 -4.02 8.02
C GLU A 508 -8.48 -2.79 7.18
N LYS A 509 -9.70 -2.71 6.66
CA LYS A 509 -10.21 -1.59 5.88
C LYS A 509 -11.43 -0.97 6.54
N TRP A 510 -11.54 0.35 6.43
CA TRP A 510 -12.73 1.10 6.81
C TRP A 510 -13.90 0.76 5.89
N ASN A 511 -15.08 0.49 6.45
CA ASN A 511 -16.29 0.11 5.72
C ASN A 511 -17.43 1.13 5.84
N GLY A 512 -17.12 2.38 6.23
CA GLY A 512 -18.09 3.44 6.46
C GLY A 512 -18.65 3.52 7.88
N ASN A 513 -18.42 2.50 8.73
CA ASN A 513 -18.94 2.47 10.12
C ASN A 513 -17.94 1.88 11.13
N GLY A 514 -16.90 1.24 10.67
CA GLY A 514 -15.86 0.60 11.45
C GLY A 514 -14.84 -0.07 10.55
N PHE A 515 -14.03 -0.96 11.12
CA PHE A 515 -13.00 -1.67 10.38
C PHE A 515 -13.39 -3.13 10.17
N SER A 516 -13.08 -3.65 9.01
CA SER A 516 -13.30 -5.04 8.63
C SER A 516 -12.00 -5.66 8.14
N ARG A 517 -11.83 -6.95 8.41
CA ARG A 517 -10.64 -7.70 7.98
C ARG A 517 -10.54 -7.71 6.45
N LEU A 518 -9.39 -7.33 5.91
CA LEU A 518 -9.04 -7.44 4.50
C LEU A 518 -8.14 -8.67 4.30
N TYR A 519 -8.56 -9.58 3.43
CA TYR A 519 -7.87 -10.85 3.19
C TYR A 519 -7.12 -10.82 1.87
N ILE A 520 -5.90 -11.33 1.86
CA ILE A 520 -5.09 -11.55 0.66
C ILE A 520 -5.34 -12.98 0.17
N GLY A 521 -5.96 -13.15 -1.00
CA GLY A 521 -6.29 -14.49 -1.49
C GLY A 521 -7.10 -15.35 -0.51
N GLY A 522 -8.02 -14.72 0.25
CA GLY A 522 -8.87 -15.39 1.24
C GLY A 522 -8.20 -15.68 2.59
N LYS A 523 -6.97 -15.22 2.82
CA LYS A 523 -6.19 -15.48 4.04
C LYS A 523 -5.67 -14.19 4.65
N ASN A 524 -5.37 -14.19 5.96
CA ASN A 524 -4.61 -13.12 6.59
C ASN A 524 -3.13 -13.18 6.17
N VAL A 525 -2.40 -12.08 6.37
CA VAL A 525 -0.97 -11.98 6.05
C VAL A 525 -0.15 -13.10 6.70
N TYR A 526 -0.35 -13.37 8.00
CA TYR A 526 0.38 -14.40 8.73
C TYR A 526 0.17 -15.84 8.21
N GLN A 527 -0.90 -16.09 7.48
CA GLN A 527 -1.22 -17.41 6.91
C GLN A 527 -0.50 -17.68 5.58
N HIS A 528 0.27 -16.72 5.10
CA HIS A 528 1.13 -16.85 3.93
C HIS A 528 2.59 -16.97 4.37
N GLY A 529 3.22 -18.12 4.13
CA GLY A 529 4.64 -18.36 4.44
C GLY A 529 4.98 -18.22 5.93
N THR A 530 4.03 -18.43 6.86
CA THR A 530 4.22 -18.20 8.31
C THR A 530 4.79 -16.79 8.63
N SER A 531 4.28 -15.77 7.92
CA SER A 531 4.75 -14.39 8.04
C SER A 531 4.61 -13.88 9.48
N THR A 532 5.70 -13.36 10.03
CA THR A 532 5.84 -13.03 11.44
C THR A 532 6.32 -11.59 11.59
N SER A 533 5.69 -10.84 12.49
CA SER A 533 6.04 -9.45 12.82
C SER A 533 7.32 -9.38 13.66
N ILE A 534 7.94 -8.20 13.65
CA ILE A 534 9.10 -7.87 14.48
C ILE A 534 8.69 -7.00 15.69
N ASN A 535 9.64 -6.76 16.59
CA ASN A 535 9.53 -5.86 17.76
C ASN A 535 8.43 -6.25 18.76
N ASP A 536 8.19 -7.55 18.94
CA ASP A 536 7.34 -8.18 19.95
C ASP A 536 5.98 -7.46 20.12
N SER A 537 5.79 -6.77 21.25
CA SER A 537 4.51 -6.12 21.57
C SER A 537 4.10 -5.00 20.60
N LYS A 538 4.99 -4.57 19.71
CA LYS A 538 4.70 -3.53 18.73
C LYS A 538 4.16 -4.12 17.41
N GLY A 539 4.54 -5.36 17.04
CA GLY A 539 3.96 -6.08 15.92
C GLY A 539 4.14 -5.39 14.57
N ASN A 540 5.39 -5.01 14.25
CA ASN A 540 5.72 -4.26 13.05
C ASN A 540 6.09 -5.17 11.88
N PRO A 541 5.91 -4.76 10.61
CA PRO A 541 6.61 -5.38 9.48
C PRO A 541 8.12 -5.14 9.58
N CYS A 542 8.93 -5.94 8.89
CA CYS A 542 10.36 -5.65 8.70
C CYS A 542 10.55 -4.36 7.89
N LEU A 543 9.69 -4.15 6.90
CA LEU A 543 9.60 -2.94 6.08
C LEU A 543 8.20 -2.84 5.46
N GLN A 544 7.70 -1.63 5.31
CA GLN A 544 6.57 -1.27 4.48
C GLN A 544 6.98 -0.07 3.63
N ALA A 545 6.92 -0.20 2.32
CA ALA A 545 7.22 0.88 1.38
C ALA A 545 6.71 0.53 -0.03
N ASP A 546 6.53 1.54 -0.88
CA ASP A 546 6.33 1.38 -2.33
C ASP A 546 7.68 1.02 -3.00
N ILE A 547 8.11 -0.23 -2.85
CA ILE A 547 9.42 -0.73 -3.31
C ILE A 547 9.42 -0.92 -4.84
N PHE A 548 8.31 -1.43 -5.39
CA PHE A 548 8.20 -1.73 -6.82
C PHE A 548 7.64 -0.56 -7.65
N GLY A 549 7.19 0.50 -6.98
CA GLY A 549 6.93 1.80 -7.60
C GLY A 549 5.63 1.90 -8.37
N ASP A 550 4.65 1.03 -8.10
CA ASP A 550 3.31 1.12 -8.66
C ASP A 550 2.34 1.91 -7.76
N TRP A 551 2.87 2.65 -6.78
CA TRP A 551 2.29 3.46 -5.72
C TRP A 551 1.59 2.67 -4.59
N ARG A 552 1.25 1.41 -4.79
CA ARG A 552 0.78 0.56 -3.71
C ARG A 552 1.98 -0.04 -2.99
N GLU A 553 1.85 -0.16 -1.67
CA GLU A 553 3.01 -0.43 -0.83
C GLU A 553 3.22 -1.93 -0.62
N GLU A 554 4.46 -2.36 -0.64
CA GLU A 554 4.87 -3.71 -0.28
C GLU A 554 4.98 -3.86 1.22
N MET A 555 4.77 -5.10 1.68
CA MET A 555 4.99 -5.51 3.07
C MET A 555 6.05 -6.61 3.11
N VAL A 556 7.06 -6.42 3.95
CA VAL A 556 8.13 -7.40 4.17
C VAL A 556 8.00 -7.99 5.58
N PHE A 557 7.88 -9.30 5.68
CA PHE A 557 7.87 -10.05 6.92
C PHE A 557 8.87 -11.20 6.86
N PHE A 558 9.40 -11.65 7.99
CA PHE A 558 10.19 -12.87 7.97
C PHE A 558 9.31 -14.12 8.17
N ASP A 559 9.78 -15.27 7.68
CA ASP A 559 9.12 -16.55 7.92
C ASP A 559 9.47 -17.04 9.34
N GLY A 560 8.50 -17.06 10.24
CA GLY A 560 8.68 -17.51 11.63
C GLY A 560 9.08 -18.96 11.77
N SER A 561 8.76 -19.81 10.76
CA SER A 561 9.19 -21.22 10.72
C SER A 561 10.60 -21.38 10.14
N ASN A 562 11.05 -20.46 9.29
CA ASN A 562 12.37 -20.44 8.69
C ASN A 562 12.97 -19.02 8.64
N PRO A 563 13.61 -18.53 9.72
CA PRO A 563 14.18 -17.19 9.76
C PRO A 563 15.31 -16.90 8.75
N SER A 564 15.58 -17.80 7.82
CA SER A 564 16.44 -17.52 6.65
C SER A 564 15.63 -17.01 5.45
N VAL A 565 14.34 -16.74 5.60
CA VAL A 565 13.45 -16.33 4.51
C VAL A 565 12.71 -15.06 4.90
N LEU A 566 12.65 -14.11 3.97
CA LEU A 566 11.69 -13.01 3.99
C LEU A 566 10.55 -13.29 3.01
N ASN A 567 9.33 -12.99 3.41
CA ASN A 567 8.15 -12.98 2.58
C ASN A 567 7.85 -11.53 2.17
N ILE A 568 7.86 -11.25 0.87
CA ILE A 568 7.62 -9.92 0.29
C ILE A 568 6.27 -9.96 -0.41
N PHE A 569 5.32 -9.18 0.10
CA PHE A 569 3.96 -9.09 -0.42
C PHE A 569 3.82 -7.86 -1.31
N THR A 570 3.13 -8.02 -2.43
CA THR A 570 2.60 -6.93 -3.23
C THR A 570 1.15 -7.25 -3.61
N THR A 571 0.38 -6.24 -4.02
CA THR A 571 -1.03 -6.43 -4.35
C THR A 571 -1.22 -6.85 -5.81
N ASN A 572 -2.23 -7.69 -6.06
CA ASN A 572 -2.72 -8.03 -7.40
C ASN A 572 -4.10 -7.43 -7.70
N ILE A 573 -4.50 -6.45 -6.93
CA ILE A 573 -5.76 -5.74 -7.12
C ILE A 573 -5.54 -4.65 -8.18
N PRO A 574 -6.30 -4.63 -9.29
CA PRO A 574 -6.20 -3.56 -10.27
C PRO A 574 -6.62 -2.22 -9.67
N THR A 575 -5.96 -1.15 -10.08
CA THR A 575 -6.35 0.22 -9.72
C THR A 575 -6.78 1.01 -10.95
N GLU A 576 -7.62 2.02 -10.75
CA GLU A 576 -8.03 2.97 -11.78
C GLU A 576 -7.25 4.29 -11.69
N TYR A 577 -6.24 4.37 -10.83
CA TYR A 577 -5.50 5.59 -10.58
C TYR A 577 -4.08 5.52 -11.12
N ARG A 578 -3.69 6.57 -11.85
CA ARG A 578 -2.32 6.80 -12.28
C ARG A 578 -1.65 7.71 -11.25
N VAL A 579 -0.71 7.15 -10.53
CA VAL A 579 0.04 7.83 -9.47
C VAL A 579 1.53 7.55 -9.68
N VAL A 580 2.36 8.57 -9.49
CA VAL A 580 3.81 8.44 -9.44
C VAL A 580 4.20 7.65 -8.20
N THR A 581 5.25 6.84 -8.28
CA THR A 581 5.77 6.12 -7.10
C THR A 581 5.83 7.03 -5.87
N LEU A 582 5.34 6.53 -4.74
CA LEU A 582 5.33 7.27 -3.47
C LEU A 582 6.75 7.63 -3.01
N MET A 583 7.75 6.85 -3.43
CA MET A 583 9.17 7.10 -3.16
C MET A 583 9.69 8.42 -3.77
N HIS A 584 8.94 9.02 -4.69
CA HIS A 584 9.25 10.34 -5.24
C HIS A 584 8.79 11.49 -4.31
N ASP A 585 7.82 11.26 -3.43
CA ASP A 585 7.47 12.23 -2.40
C ASP A 585 8.57 12.33 -1.35
N HIS A 586 9.02 13.56 -1.08
CA HIS A 586 10.12 13.81 -0.16
C HIS A 586 9.83 13.32 1.27
N VAL A 587 8.65 13.64 1.80
CA VAL A 587 8.27 13.26 3.18
C VAL A 587 8.18 11.74 3.30
N TYR A 588 7.57 11.09 2.30
CA TYR A 588 7.46 9.64 2.25
C TYR A 588 8.84 8.96 2.18
N ARG A 589 9.73 9.43 1.29
CA ARG A 589 11.09 8.85 1.14
C ARG A 589 11.91 9.01 2.42
N MET A 590 11.82 10.15 3.10
CA MET A 590 12.44 10.32 4.43
C MET A 590 11.81 9.34 5.43
N GLY A 591 10.50 9.15 5.37
CA GLY A 591 9.76 8.18 6.17
C GLY A 591 10.27 6.75 6.02
N VAL A 592 10.51 6.30 4.80
CA VAL A 592 11.10 4.98 4.53
C VAL A 592 12.50 4.86 5.14
N ALA A 593 13.32 5.91 5.07
CA ALA A 593 14.67 5.89 5.64
C ALA A 593 14.68 5.79 7.17
N TRP A 594 13.76 6.49 7.89
CA TRP A 594 13.69 6.43 9.36
C TRP A 594 12.75 5.35 9.90
N GLN A 595 12.07 4.56 9.07
CA GLN A 595 11.11 3.54 9.53
C GLN A 595 11.71 2.54 10.53
N ASN A 596 13.00 2.21 10.39
CA ASN A 596 13.71 1.27 11.27
C ASN A 596 14.03 1.83 12.68
N VAL A 597 13.45 2.96 13.06
CA VAL A 597 13.81 3.67 14.29
C VAL A 597 12.86 3.34 15.44
N ALA A 598 13.44 2.96 16.56
CA ALA A 598 12.77 2.70 17.84
C ALA A 598 11.50 1.83 17.71
N TYR A 599 10.29 2.41 17.78
CA TYR A 599 9.05 1.63 17.71
C TYR A 599 8.46 1.51 16.32
N ASN A 600 9.18 1.85 15.29
CA ASN A 600 8.78 1.86 13.88
C ASN A 600 7.40 2.52 13.66
N GLN A 601 7.30 3.42 12.73
CA GLN A 601 6.06 4.04 12.30
C GLN A 601 5.99 4.01 10.77
N PRO A 602 4.78 4.00 10.18
CA PRO A 602 4.65 4.01 8.72
C PRO A 602 5.16 5.33 8.13
N PRO A 603 5.73 5.32 6.93
CA PRO A 603 5.96 6.55 6.19
C PRO A 603 4.62 7.19 5.81
N HIS A 604 4.55 8.51 5.65
CA HIS A 604 3.38 9.26 5.23
C HIS A 604 3.73 10.17 4.05
N LEU A 605 2.72 10.46 3.21
CA LEU A 605 2.86 11.45 2.16
C LEU A 605 2.83 12.89 2.71
N GLY A 606 3.61 13.78 2.09
CA GLY A 606 3.57 15.21 2.35
C GLY A 606 2.38 15.94 1.72
N TYR A 607 1.40 15.22 1.20
CA TYR A 607 0.23 15.76 0.51
C TYR A 607 -0.97 14.80 0.58
N TYR A 608 -2.17 15.31 0.30
CA TYR A 608 -3.38 14.52 0.23
C TYR A 608 -3.48 13.83 -1.13
N LEU A 609 -3.30 12.52 -1.18
CA LEU A 609 -3.19 11.74 -2.42
C LEU A 609 -4.37 11.91 -3.39
N PRO A 610 -5.64 11.97 -2.94
CA PRO A 610 -6.78 12.13 -3.85
C PRO A 610 -6.77 13.42 -4.68
N ASP A 611 -6.04 14.46 -4.27
CA ASP A 611 -5.93 15.71 -5.05
C ASP A 611 -5.00 15.57 -6.26
N TYR A 612 -4.17 14.54 -6.28
CA TYR A 612 -3.08 14.37 -7.25
C TYR A 612 -3.22 13.12 -8.10
N ALA A 613 -3.94 12.12 -7.60
CA ALA A 613 -4.20 10.93 -8.36
C ALA A 613 -5.05 11.26 -9.59
N LYS A 614 -4.51 10.98 -10.77
CA LYS A 614 -5.28 11.07 -12.00
C LYS A 614 -6.15 9.81 -12.07
N LYS A 615 -7.48 9.98 -11.93
CA LYS A 615 -8.39 8.87 -12.23
C LYS A 615 -8.17 8.51 -13.69
N GLN A 616 -7.91 7.25 -13.94
CA GLN A 616 -7.89 6.75 -15.30
C GLN A 616 -9.28 6.95 -15.87
N GLU A 617 -9.39 7.72 -16.95
CA GLU A 617 -10.46 7.46 -17.92
C GLU A 617 -10.32 5.98 -18.27
N PRO A 618 -11.35 5.14 -18.05
CA PRO A 618 -11.18 3.71 -18.19
C PRO A 618 -10.69 3.44 -19.60
N GLN A 619 -9.44 3.03 -19.74
CA GLN A 619 -8.95 2.61 -21.03
C GLN A 619 -9.79 1.42 -21.41
N VAL A 620 -10.48 1.51 -22.52
CA VAL A 620 -10.93 0.33 -23.24
C VAL A 620 -9.63 -0.42 -23.54
N VAL A 621 -9.31 -1.37 -22.68
CA VAL A 621 -8.40 -2.43 -23.08
C VAL A 621 -9.14 -3.03 -24.26
N ASP A 622 -8.66 -2.74 -25.46
CA ASP A 622 -9.05 -3.52 -26.60
C ASP A 622 -8.74 -4.96 -26.19
N ASP A 623 -9.76 -5.66 -25.70
CA ASP A 623 -9.77 -7.13 -25.61
C ASP A 623 -9.73 -7.68 -27.06
N ASP A 624 -9.36 -6.81 -28.01
CA ASP A 624 -9.19 -7.01 -29.43
C ASP A 624 -7.93 -7.80 -29.81
N ASN A 625 -7.61 -8.81 -29.03
CA ASN A 625 -7.09 -10.01 -29.65
C ASN A 625 -8.31 -10.84 -30.12
N ASP A 626 -9.03 -10.28 -31.09
CA ASP A 626 -10.04 -10.98 -31.88
C ASP A 626 -9.44 -12.09 -32.75
N ASP A 627 -8.18 -12.45 -32.56
CA ASP A 627 -7.49 -13.50 -33.29
C ASP A 627 -8.18 -14.87 -33.17
N ASP A 628 -9.02 -15.03 -32.13
CA ASP A 628 -9.82 -16.24 -31.88
C ASP A 628 -11.32 -16.05 -32.23
N LEU A 629 -11.72 -14.93 -32.82
CA LEU A 629 -13.10 -14.70 -33.24
C LEU A 629 -13.27 -14.85 -34.76
N THR A 630 -14.32 -15.54 -35.17
CA THR A 630 -14.73 -15.64 -36.56
C THR A 630 -15.89 -14.69 -36.79
N VAL A 631 -15.74 -13.75 -37.71
CA VAL A 631 -16.83 -12.85 -38.13
C VAL A 631 -17.90 -13.65 -38.88
N VAL A 632 -19.11 -13.67 -38.30
CA VAL A 632 -20.26 -14.35 -38.94
C VAL A 632 -21.21 -13.38 -39.63
N TYR A 633 -21.12 -12.09 -39.34
CA TYR A 633 -21.84 -11.03 -39.99
C TYR A 633 -21.06 -9.71 -39.93
N LYS A 634 -21.00 -9.01 -41.06
CA LYS A 634 -20.42 -7.65 -41.14
C LYS A 634 -21.26 -6.79 -42.06
N GLN A 635 -21.51 -5.54 -41.66
CA GLN A 635 -22.17 -4.52 -42.49
C GLN A 635 -21.65 -3.13 -42.12
N ASP A 636 -20.99 -2.46 -43.06
CA ASP A 636 -20.46 -1.09 -42.94
C ASP A 636 -21.15 -0.10 -43.91
N TYR A 637 -22.12 -0.58 -44.64
CA TYR A 637 -22.92 0.17 -45.62
C TYR A 637 -22.18 0.88 -46.76
N GLU A 638 -20.88 0.91 -46.80
CA GLU A 638 -20.08 1.67 -47.77
C GLU A 638 -20.33 1.24 -49.23
N SER A 639 -20.57 -0.05 -49.45
CA SER A 639 -20.89 -0.62 -50.74
C SER A 639 -22.38 -0.56 -51.12
N GLU A 640 -23.25 -0.21 -50.19
CA GLU A 640 -24.68 -0.20 -50.38
C GLU A 640 -25.15 0.98 -51.26
N THR A 641 -26.17 0.76 -52.05
CA THR A 641 -26.78 1.78 -52.90
C THR A 641 -28.14 2.24 -52.36
N ASP A 642 -28.78 1.44 -51.51
CA ASP A 642 -30.03 1.73 -50.82
C ASP A 642 -30.13 0.91 -49.53
N ALA A 643 -31.19 1.05 -48.79
CA ALA A 643 -31.42 0.35 -47.52
C ALA A 643 -32.13 -1.01 -47.67
N SER A 644 -32.16 -1.58 -48.88
CA SER A 644 -32.95 -2.78 -49.18
C SER A 644 -32.35 -4.08 -48.64
N SER A 645 -31.07 -4.09 -48.30
CA SER A 645 -30.39 -5.21 -47.68
C SER A 645 -30.94 -5.54 -46.28
N TRP A 646 -31.68 -4.60 -45.67
CA TRP A 646 -32.33 -4.82 -44.41
C TRP A 646 -33.79 -5.16 -44.55
N ILE A 647 -34.22 -6.25 -43.94
CA ILE A 647 -35.62 -6.66 -43.92
C ILE A 647 -36.34 -5.82 -42.84
N SER A 648 -37.22 -4.93 -43.25
CA SER A 648 -38.13 -4.26 -42.36
C SER A 648 -39.11 -5.25 -41.75
N GLY A 649 -39.19 -5.32 -40.38
CA GLY A 649 -40.12 -6.18 -39.69
C GLY A 649 -41.55 -5.95 -40.20
N ALA A 650 -42.18 -7.00 -40.69
CA ALA A 650 -43.52 -6.97 -41.22
C ALA A 650 -44.48 -6.52 -40.12
N ASN A 651 -45.09 -5.40 -40.25
CA ASN A 651 -46.44 -5.13 -39.77
C ASN A 651 -46.79 -3.65 -39.54
N GLN A 652 -46.01 -2.76 -39.96
CA GLN A 652 -46.49 -1.38 -39.90
C GLN A 652 -46.39 -0.82 -41.32
N GLY A 653 -47.45 -0.88 -42.08
CA GLY A 653 -47.49 -0.47 -43.45
C GLY A 653 -46.59 0.72 -43.80
N ASN A 654 -45.74 0.55 -44.83
CA ASN A 654 -44.74 1.51 -45.32
C ASN A 654 -43.45 1.65 -44.49
N ALA A 655 -42.95 0.66 -43.81
CA ALA A 655 -41.68 0.67 -43.10
C ALA A 655 -40.48 0.97 -44.06
N GLN A 656 -40.51 0.48 -45.29
CA GLN A 656 -39.47 0.70 -46.32
C GLN A 656 -39.22 2.17 -46.65
N ASN A 657 -40.21 3.04 -46.51
CA ASN A 657 -40.07 4.47 -46.86
C ASN A 657 -39.39 5.35 -45.81
N ARG A 658 -38.91 4.75 -44.70
CA ARG A 658 -38.36 5.52 -43.56
C ARG A 658 -37.05 4.97 -43.02
N LEU A 659 -36.58 3.91 -43.57
CA LEU A 659 -35.24 3.40 -43.47
C LEU A 659 -34.49 4.00 -44.67
N SER A 660 -33.48 4.79 -44.43
CA SER A 660 -32.75 5.45 -45.51
C SER A 660 -31.24 5.28 -45.31
N LEU A 661 -30.56 5.00 -46.41
CA LEU A 661 -29.12 5.10 -46.48
C LEU A 661 -28.74 6.57 -46.54
N GLN A 662 -27.90 7.00 -45.64
CA GLN A 662 -27.39 8.36 -45.55
C GLN A 662 -25.90 8.38 -45.80
N THR A 663 -25.37 9.54 -46.19
CA THR A 663 -23.94 9.76 -46.28
C THR A 663 -23.50 10.65 -45.13
N GLY A 664 -22.58 10.19 -44.34
CA GLY A 664 -22.04 10.86 -43.16
C GLY A 664 -20.82 11.73 -43.48
N ASP A 665 -20.03 11.95 -42.44
CA ASP A 665 -18.73 12.60 -42.54
C ASP A 665 -17.62 11.62 -42.97
N ALA A 666 -16.38 12.06 -42.89
CA ALA A 666 -15.23 11.25 -43.31
C ALA A 666 -14.97 10.05 -42.38
N VAL A 667 -15.60 10.01 -41.18
CA VAL A 667 -15.41 8.93 -40.22
C VAL A 667 -16.47 7.86 -40.38
N TYR A 668 -17.74 8.26 -40.60
CA TYR A 668 -18.90 7.35 -40.64
C TYR A 668 -19.47 7.17 -42.05
N GLY A 669 -18.78 7.50 -43.11
CA GLY A 669 -19.12 7.23 -44.51
C GLY A 669 -20.63 7.15 -44.78
N LYS A 670 -21.11 5.97 -45.16
CA LYS A 670 -22.55 5.68 -45.32
C LYS A 670 -23.07 4.92 -44.10
N TYR A 671 -24.27 5.26 -43.67
CA TYR A 671 -24.95 4.62 -42.54
C TYR A 671 -26.46 4.50 -42.78
N ILE A 672 -27.12 3.64 -42.02
CA ILE A 672 -28.58 3.53 -42.02
C ILE A 672 -29.18 4.45 -40.98
N GLN A 673 -30.21 5.18 -41.37
CA GLN A 673 -31.01 6.01 -40.49
C GLN A 673 -32.47 5.58 -40.44
N PHE A 674 -33.00 5.43 -39.23
CA PHE A 674 -34.42 5.36 -38.94
C PHE A 674 -34.91 6.75 -38.56
N ALA A 675 -35.93 7.26 -39.26
CA ALA A 675 -36.54 8.54 -38.99
C ALA A 675 -38.08 8.44 -39.07
N PRO A 676 -38.76 7.84 -38.09
CA PRO A 676 -40.18 7.66 -38.16
C PRO A 676 -40.94 8.99 -38.03
N GLU A 677 -41.96 9.20 -38.87
CA GLU A 677 -42.92 10.30 -38.78
C GLU A 677 -44.22 9.83 -38.15
N GLY A 678 -44.78 10.64 -37.24
CA GLY A 678 -46.05 10.31 -36.62
C GLY A 678 -45.98 9.23 -35.55
N ASP A 679 -47.08 8.57 -35.32
CA ASP A 679 -47.30 7.69 -34.13
C ASP A 679 -46.81 6.24 -34.29
N ASN A 680 -46.03 5.92 -35.31
CA ASN A 680 -45.64 4.55 -35.58
C ASN A 680 -44.14 4.32 -35.35
N SER A 681 -43.81 3.38 -34.48
CA SER A 681 -42.42 2.88 -34.33
C SER A 681 -41.99 2.07 -35.57
N ARG A 682 -40.66 1.99 -35.77
CA ARG A 682 -40.06 1.22 -36.87
C ARG A 682 -39.04 0.27 -36.36
N ALA A 683 -38.93 -0.86 -36.98
CA ALA A 683 -37.96 -1.88 -36.68
C ALA A 683 -37.34 -2.45 -37.95
N CYS A 684 -36.09 -2.86 -37.85
CA CYS A 684 -35.42 -3.69 -38.83
C CYS A 684 -34.73 -4.87 -38.20
N TYR A 685 -34.46 -5.87 -38.98
CA TYR A 685 -33.92 -7.13 -38.52
C TYR A 685 -33.04 -7.74 -39.60
N THR A 686 -31.99 -8.45 -39.18
CA THR A 686 -31.22 -9.30 -40.08
C THR A 686 -31.04 -10.69 -39.46
N SER A 687 -30.96 -11.71 -40.32
CA SER A 687 -30.63 -13.09 -39.92
C SER A 687 -29.13 -13.29 -39.95
N ILE A 688 -28.62 -14.07 -39.03
CA ILE A 688 -27.24 -14.53 -39.03
C ILE A 688 -27.16 -16.04 -39.03
N SER A 689 -26.12 -16.60 -39.58
CA SER A 689 -25.80 -18.03 -39.51
C SER A 689 -24.70 -18.20 -38.49
N SER A 690 -25.04 -18.58 -37.28
CA SER A 690 -24.11 -18.70 -36.17
C SER A 690 -23.72 -20.15 -35.79
N GLY A 691 -24.23 -21.14 -36.52
CA GLY A 691 -24.00 -22.55 -36.18
C GLY A 691 -24.56 -22.91 -34.82
N ASP A 692 -23.84 -23.74 -34.08
CA ASP A 692 -24.19 -24.16 -32.70
C ASP A 692 -23.59 -23.25 -31.61
N ASN A 693 -23.05 -22.09 -31.95
CA ASN A 693 -22.44 -21.18 -30.98
C ASN A 693 -23.46 -20.63 -29.99
N THR A 694 -23.02 -20.46 -28.76
CA THR A 694 -23.80 -19.84 -27.69
C THR A 694 -23.16 -18.56 -27.16
N THR A 695 -21.94 -18.23 -27.61
CA THR A 695 -21.23 -16.98 -27.28
C THR A 695 -21.09 -16.13 -28.54
N TYR A 696 -21.41 -14.85 -28.41
CA TYR A 696 -21.38 -13.88 -29.50
C TYR A 696 -20.75 -12.56 -29.05
N VAL A 697 -20.03 -11.91 -29.94
CA VAL A 697 -19.56 -10.53 -29.78
C VAL A 697 -20.22 -9.69 -30.84
N LEU A 698 -20.90 -8.64 -30.43
CA LEU A 698 -21.60 -7.70 -31.32
C LEU A 698 -20.97 -6.32 -31.13
N ASP A 699 -20.43 -5.79 -32.21
CA ASP A 699 -19.87 -4.44 -32.29
C ASP A 699 -20.69 -3.62 -33.30
N PHE A 700 -21.10 -2.41 -32.92
CA PHE A 700 -21.77 -1.48 -33.82
C PHE A 700 -21.69 -0.04 -33.32
N ASP A 701 -21.76 0.90 -34.26
CA ASP A 701 -21.84 2.32 -33.95
C ASP A 701 -23.30 2.78 -33.97
N LEU A 702 -23.66 3.60 -32.95
CA LEU A 702 -25.02 4.02 -32.70
C LEU A 702 -25.10 5.51 -32.36
N ALA A 703 -25.94 6.28 -33.06
CA ALA A 703 -26.31 7.63 -32.62
C ALA A 703 -27.85 7.73 -32.46
N LEU A 704 -28.30 8.19 -31.33
CA LEU A 704 -29.71 8.29 -30.96
C LEU A 704 -30.16 9.73 -30.74
N ARG A 705 -31.32 10.07 -31.27
CA ARG A 705 -32.04 11.29 -30.92
C ARG A 705 -33.40 10.90 -30.32
N PRO A 706 -33.59 11.13 -29.00
CA PRO A 706 -34.81 10.75 -28.30
C PRO A 706 -36.05 11.57 -28.73
N SER A 707 -37.21 10.99 -28.53
CA SER A 707 -38.49 11.68 -28.70
C SER A 707 -38.96 12.29 -27.40
N ASN A 708 -39.80 13.31 -27.50
CA ASN A 708 -40.38 13.98 -26.31
C ASN A 708 -41.57 13.21 -25.67
N LYS A 709 -41.95 12.07 -26.18
CA LYS A 709 -43.16 11.36 -25.72
C LYS A 709 -42.96 9.89 -25.42
N GLU A 710 -42.02 9.25 -26.02
CA GLU A 710 -41.71 7.82 -25.83
C GLU A 710 -40.22 7.58 -25.90
N ALA A 711 -39.73 6.65 -25.12
CA ALA A 711 -38.37 6.20 -25.15
C ALA A 711 -38.10 5.32 -26.36
N HIS A 712 -36.82 5.20 -26.70
CA HIS A 712 -36.36 4.38 -27.80
C HIS A 712 -36.06 2.97 -27.35
N GLU A 713 -36.28 2.06 -28.22
CA GLU A 713 -35.88 0.69 -28.05
C GLU A 713 -34.74 0.42 -28.98
N PHE A 714 -33.66 -0.14 -28.48
CA PHE A 714 -32.79 -0.90 -29.33
C PHE A 714 -32.70 -2.31 -28.79
N VAL A 715 -32.64 -3.28 -29.68
CA VAL A 715 -32.82 -4.67 -29.33
C VAL A 715 -31.78 -5.49 -30.03
N VAL A 716 -31.12 -6.34 -29.29
CA VAL A 716 -30.23 -7.36 -29.79
C VAL A 716 -30.81 -8.71 -29.46
N MET A 717 -30.83 -9.64 -30.40
CA MET A 717 -31.66 -10.82 -30.30
C MET A 717 -31.11 -12.12 -30.76
N ALA A 718 -31.53 -13.18 -30.07
CA ALA A 718 -31.71 -14.47 -30.70
C ALA A 718 -33.19 -14.69 -30.98
N ALA A 719 -33.53 -15.12 -32.18
CA ALA A 719 -34.87 -15.55 -32.50
C ALA A 719 -34.80 -16.92 -33.18
N SER A 720 -35.72 -17.78 -32.83
CA SER A 720 -36.01 -18.93 -33.67
C SER A 720 -36.99 -18.48 -34.78
N GLY A 721 -36.47 -18.22 -35.98
CA GLY A 721 -37.25 -17.77 -37.10
C GLY A 721 -37.41 -16.27 -37.26
N THR A 722 -38.19 -15.83 -38.26
CA THR A 722 -38.48 -14.41 -38.53
C THR A 722 -39.25 -13.81 -37.41
N PRO A 723 -38.85 -12.67 -36.82
CA PRO A 723 -39.63 -12.03 -35.76
C PRO A 723 -41.03 -11.65 -36.29
N GLU A 724 -42.04 -12.32 -35.77
CA GLU A 724 -43.42 -11.90 -35.99
C GLU A 724 -43.72 -10.71 -35.09
N VAL A 725 -44.68 -9.91 -35.54
CA VAL A 725 -45.22 -8.74 -34.84
C VAL A 725 -45.78 -9.14 -33.50
N GLY A 726 -45.00 -8.97 -32.46
CA GLY A 726 -45.42 -9.30 -31.12
C GLY A 726 -44.37 -10.12 -30.42
N TYR A 727 -43.31 -9.61 -30.08
CA TYR A 727 -42.24 -9.97 -29.08
C TYR A 727 -42.07 -11.45 -28.66
N SER A 728 -42.83 -12.38 -29.21
CA SER A 728 -42.89 -13.76 -28.72
C SER A 728 -41.71 -14.66 -29.12
N ASN A 729 -40.95 -14.26 -30.13
CA ASN A 729 -39.81 -15.00 -30.67
C ASN A 729 -38.47 -14.26 -30.49
N VAL A 730 -38.44 -13.23 -29.61
CA VAL A 730 -37.27 -12.38 -29.40
C VAL A 730 -36.49 -12.94 -28.23
N TRP A 731 -35.23 -13.22 -28.45
CA TRP A 731 -34.34 -13.69 -27.42
C TRP A 731 -34.18 -12.67 -26.28
N TYR A 732 -34.11 -11.40 -26.69
CA TYR A 732 -34.07 -10.31 -25.77
C TYR A 732 -34.74 -9.06 -26.40
N THR A 733 -35.71 -8.50 -25.73
CA THR A 733 -36.35 -7.25 -26.12
C THR A 733 -36.13 -6.21 -25.07
N TYR A 734 -35.72 -5.05 -25.51
CA TYR A 734 -35.68 -3.87 -24.69
C TYR A 734 -36.87 -2.96 -24.99
N SER A 735 -37.67 -2.63 -23.99
CA SER A 735 -38.77 -1.69 -24.10
C SER A 735 -38.85 -0.75 -22.90
N LEU A 736 -38.83 0.55 -23.17
CA LEU A 736 -39.03 1.60 -22.17
C LEU A 736 -40.49 1.81 -21.72
N LYS A 737 -41.41 0.97 -22.15
CA LYS A 737 -42.78 1.09 -21.68
C LYS A 737 -43.01 0.38 -20.37
N HIS A 738 -43.34 1.20 -19.37
CA HIS A 738 -44.15 0.83 -18.20
C HIS A 738 -44.09 -0.62 -17.78
N ASN A 739 -43.30 -0.91 -16.74
CA ASN A 739 -43.34 -2.16 -15.98
C ASN A 739 -42.97 -3.48 -16.68
N GLN A 740 -42.27 -3.48 -17.80
CA GLN A 740 -41.75 -4.71 -18.37
C GLN A 740 -40.27 -4.91 -18.08
N GLN A 741 -39.99 -5.99 -17.40
CA GLN A 741 -38.75 -6.36 -16.73
C GLN A 741 -37.60 -6.85 -17.65
N HIS A 742 -37.57 -6.47 -18.93
CA HIS A 742 -36.69 -7.13 -19.88
C HIS A 742 -35.85 -6.13 -20.68
N ALA A 743 -34.94 -5.43 -20.03
CA ALA A 743 -34.10 -4.47 -20.72
C ALA A 743 -32.64 -4.71 -20.54
N LEU A 744 -31.87 -4.87 -21.62
CA LEU A 744 -30.43 -4.77 -21.65
C LEU A 744 -29.99 -3.33 -21.47
N LEU A 745 -30.62 -2.40 -22.13
CA LEU A 745 -30.32 -0.98 -22.08
C LEU A 745 -31.61 -0.17 -22.02
N THR A 746 -31.77 0.66 -20.99
CA THR A 746 -32.89 1.61 -20.89
C THR A 746 -32.41 2.99 -21.31
N LEU A 747 -32.98 3.52 -22.39
CA LEU A 747 -32.82 4.90 -22.77
C LEU A 747 -33.95 5.72 -22.14
N ALA A 748 -33.62 6.50 -21.11
CA ALA A 748 -34.63 7.41 -20.50
C ALA A 748 -34.92 8.60 -21.39
N ASN A 749 -36.15 9.11 -21.33
CA ASN A 749 -36.60 10.24 -22.16
C ASN A 749 -35.83 11.52 -21.89
N GLY A 750 -35.00 11.94 -22.81
CA GLY A 750 -34.71 13.35 -22.98
C GLY A 750 -35.91 14.02 -23.62
N GLY A 751 -36.35 15.20 -23.15
CA GLY A 751 -37.42 15.98 -23.81
C GLY A 751 -37.02 16.40 -25.24
N ALA A 752 -37.98 16.72 -26.09
CA ALA A 752 -37.65 17.27 -27.40
C ALA A 752 -36.86 18.60 -27.24
N GLY A 753 -35.65 18.61 -27.67
CA GLY A 753 -34.72 19.73 -27.48
C GLY A 753 -33.62 19.49 -26.47
N ASP A 754 -33.63 18.35 -25.78
CA ASP A 754 -32.55 17.96 -24.87
C ASP A 754 -31.27 17.58 -25.65
N THR A 755 -30.14 17.94 -25.11
CA THR A 755 -28.83 17.71 -25.71
C THR A 755 -28.23 16.37 -25.31
N PHE A 756 -28.87 15.65 -24.40
CA PHE A 756 -28.42 14.32 -23.90
C PHE A 756 -29.63 13.42 -23.61
N TYR A 757 -29.36 12.13 -23.47
CA TYR A 757 -30.32 11.13 -22.98
C TYR A 757 -29.61 10.21 -21.95
N GLU A 758 -30.43 9.66 -21.04
CA GLU A 758 -29.89 8.73 -20.02
C GLU A 758 -30.02 7.29 -20.49
N VAL A 759 -28.97 6.53 -20.27
CA VAL A 759 -28.94 5.08 -20.45
C VAL A 759 -28.96 4.44 -19.07
N ASN A 760 -30.06 3.80 -18.71
CA ASN A 760 -30.21 3.11 -17.45
C ASN A 760 -29.97 1.62 -17.67
N PHE A 761 -29.01 1.06 -16.95
CA PHE A 761 -28.75 -0.36 -16.89
C PHE A 761 -29.55 -0.99 -15.75
N GLN A 762 -29.81 -2.28 -15.82
CA GLN A 762 -30.50 -3.00 -14.72
C GLN A 762 -29.72 -3.04 -13.39
N SER A 763 -28.41 -2.78 -13.43
CA SER A 763 -27.62 -2.41 -12.28
C SER A 763 -27.63 -0.88 -12.14
N ALA A 764 -27.85 -0.36 -11.02
CA ALA A 764 -28.06 1.02 -10.58
C ALA A 764 -27.27 2.19 -11.23
N GLU A 765 -26.51 2.00 -12.28
CA GLU A 765 -25.74 3.05 -12.96
C GLU A 765 -26.52 3.70 -14.09
N THR A 766 -26.58 5.01 -14.09
CA THR A 766 -27.16 5.83 -15.16
C THR A 766 -26.06 6.56 -15.89
N VAL A 767 -25.95 6.35 -17.21
CA VAL A 767 -25.01 7.04 -18.08
C VAL A 767 -25.74 8.04 -18.94
N GLN A 768 -25.23 9.27 -19.03
CA GLN A 768 -25.76 10.32 -19.90
C GLN A 768 -24.99 10.34 -21.21
N LEU A 769 -25.65 10.07 -22.32
CA LEU A 769 -25.10 10.15 -23.66
C LEU A 769 -25.66 11.36 -24.40
N ALA A 770 -24.81 12.06 -25.16
CA ALA A 770 -25.23 13.22 -25.94
C ALA A 770 -26.17 12.80 -27.10
N SER A 771 -27.21 13.59 -27.31
CA SER A 771 -28.20 13.33 -28.36
C SER A 771 -27.59 13.53 -29.77
N ASP A 772 -27.86 12.60 -30.69
CA ASP A 772 -27.36 12.59 -32.09
C ASP A 772 -25.82 12.47 -32.22
N VAL A 773 -25.14 12.05 -31.14
CA VAL A 773 -23.69 11.81 -31.14
C VAL A 773 -23.43 10.31 -31.30
N TRP A 774 -22.47 9.97 -32.11
CA TRP A 774 -22.05 8.60 -32.33
C TRP A 774 -21.35 8.02 -31.12
N ASN A 775 -21.72 6.79 -30.76
CA ASN A 775 -21.10 5.98 -29.71
C ASN A 775 -20.87 4.58 -30.26
N HIS A 776 -19.76 3.98 -29.89
CA HIS A 776 -19.49 2.57 -30.17
C HIS A 776 -20.08 1.69 -29.07
N VAL A 777 -20.78 0.63 -29.43
CA VAL A 777 -21.39 -0.32 -28.52
C VAL A 777 -20.85 -1.70 -28.79
N ARG A 778 -20.23 -2.33 -27.78
CA ARG A 778 -19.80 -3.72 -27.82
C ARG A 778 -20.58 -4.53 -26.80
N LEU A 779 -21.14 -5.65 -27.24
CA LEU A 779 -21.88 -6.59 -26.40
C LEU A 779 -21.26 -7.98 -26.53
N LYS A 780 -20.79 -8.56 -25.44
CA LYS A 780 -20.39 -9.97 -25.38
C LYS A 780 -21.50 -10.76 -24.71
N VAL A 781 -22.18 -11.57 -25.50
CA VAL A 781 -23.34 -12.36 -25.08
C VAL A 781 -22.90 -13.79 -24.84
N ASP A 782 -23.07 -14.30 -23.63
CA ASP A 782 -23.00 -15.72 -23.30
C ASP A 782 -24.40 -16.25 -23.06
N GLY A 783 -24.95 -16.91 -24.04
CA GLY A 783 -26.30 -17.49 -23.99
C GLY A 783 -26.39 -18.67 -23.02
N THR A 784 -25.28 -19.36 -22.72
CA THR A 784 -25.28 -20.51 -21.80
C THR A 784 -25.36 -20.03 -20.35
N SER A 785 -24.49 -19.09 -19.94
CA SER A 785 -24.56 -18.49 -18.60
C SER A 785 -25.64 -17.43 -18.49
N ARG A 786 -26.26 -17.04 -19.61
CA ARG A 786 -27.25 -15.96 -19.69
C ARG A 786 -26.72 -14.61 -19.18
N LYS A 787 -25.49 -14.26 -19.57
CA LYS A 787 -24.87 -12.98 -19.26
C LYS A 787 -24.55 -12.20 -20.51
N VAL A 788 -24.58 -10.89 -20.40
CA VAL A 788 -24.15 -9.96 -21.43
C VAL A 788 -23.22 -8.94 -20.78
N ASP A 789 -21.96 -8.97 -21.17
CA ASP A 789 -21.03 -7.92 -20.85
C ASP A 789 -21.18 -6.82 -21.91
N TYR A 790 -21.34 -5.56 -21.48
CA TYR A 790 -21.47 -4.44 -22.39
C TYR A 790 -20.37 -3.42 -22.16
N VAL A 791 -19.96 -2.77 -23.23
CA VAL A 791 -19.06 -1.62 -23.25
C VAL A 791 -19.66 -0.56 -24.18
N ILE A 792 -19.73 0.69 -23.74
CA ILE A 792 -20.13 1.83 -24.57
C ILE A 792 -18.98 2.84 -24.53
N SER A 793 -18.50 3.27 -25.68
CA SER A 793 -17.46 4.29 -25.81
C SER A 793 -17.88 5.40 -26.76
N ALA A 794 -17.30 6.58 -26.61
CA ALA A 794 -17.43 7.66 -27.56
C ALA A 794 -16.69 7.32 -28.90
N ALA A 795 -16.91 8.13 -29.94
CA ALA A 795 -16.27 7.96 -31.22
C ALA A 795 -14.73 8.03 -31.18
N ASP A 796 -14.18 8.71 -30.22
CA ASP A 796 -12.74 8.79 -29.93
C ASP A 796 -12.21 7.66 -29.06
N LYS A 797 -13.04 6.61 -28.83
CA LYS A 797 -12.80 5.45 -27.98
C LYS A 797 -12.79 5.71 -26.47
N THR A 798 -13.13 6.91 -26.00
CA THR A 798 -13.33 7.17 -24.57
C THR A 798 -14.45 6.29 -24.03
N LEU A 799 -14.19 5.50 -22.98
CA LEU A 799 -15.21 4.66 -22.34
C LEU A 799 -16.25 5.53 -21.65
N LEU A 800 -17.51 5.27 -21.93
CA LEU A 800 -18.65 5.95 -21.32
C LEU A 800 -19.36 5.07 -20.30
N ALA A 801 -19.43 3.76 -20.55
CA ALA A 801 -20.03 2.80 -19.64
C ALA A 801 -19.58 1.36 -19.92
N LYS A 802 -19.53 0.54 -18.89
CA LYS A 802 -19.35 -0.92 -18.97
C LYS A 802 -20.06 -1.63 -17.84
N GLY A 803 -20.39 -2.90 -18.03
CA GLY A 803 -20.98 -3.73 -16.98
C GLY A 803 -21.45 -5.07 -17.49
N THR A 804 -22.03 -5.87 -16.60
CA THR A 804 -22.60 -7.18 -16.92
C THR A 804 -24.08 -7.20 -16.60
N LEU A 805 -24.89 -7.70 -17.53
CA LEU A 805 -26.34 -7.88 -17.41
C LEU A 805 -26.69 -9.36 -17.46
N SER A 806 -27.83 -9.71 -16.86
CA SER A 806 -28.38 -11.06 -16.92
C SER A 806 -29.52 -11.15 -17.92
N LEU A 807 -29.48 -12.13 -18.80
CA LEU A 807 -30.60 -12.47 -19.67
C LEU A 807 -31.73 -13.12 -18.86
N PRO A 808 -33.02 -12.91 -19.23
CA PRO A 808 -34.16 -13.49 -18.54
C PRO A 808 -34.13 -15.03 -18.54
N GLU A 809 -34.79 -15.61 -17.55
CA GLU A 809 -34.98 -17.05 -17.46
C GLU A 809 -35.82 -17.56 -18.66
N GLY A 810 -35.41 -18.71 -19.26
CA GLY A 810 -36.05 -19.26 -20.46
C GLY A 810 -35.57 -18.65 -21.78
N THR A 811 -34.58 -17.71 -21.78
CA THR A 811 -33.95 -17.20 -22.99
C THR A 811 -33.19 -18.31 -23.74
N SER A 812 -33.29 -18.35 -25.08
CA SER A 812 -32.48 -19.25 -25.92
C SER A 812 -30.99 -19.00 -25.73
N SER A 813 -30.19 -20.05 -25.72
CA SER A 813 -28.72 -19.94 -25.70
C SER A 813 -28.09 -19.59 -27.05
N GLN A 814 -28.87 -19.64 -28.15
CA GLN A 814 -28.39 -19.39 -29.50
C GLN A 814 -29.03 -18.13 -30.10
N MET A 815 -28.24 -17.34 -30.82
CA MET A 815 -28.69 -16.15 -31.53
C MET A 815 -28.78 -16.47 -33.05
N GLN A 816 -29.92 -16.16 -33.66
CA GLN A 816 -30.17 -16.39 -35.10
C GLN A 816 -30.34 -15.09 -35.89
N GLY A 817 -30.29 -13.97 -35.25
CA GLY A 817 -30.42 -12.67 -35.87
C GLY A 817 -30.34 -11.54 -34.85
N PHE A 818 -30.33 -10.29 -35.30
CA PHE A 818 -30.47 -9.16 -34.42
C PHE A 818 -31.37 -8.07 -34.99
N TYR A 819 -31.81 -7.18 -34.16
CA TYR A 819 -32.99 -6.39 -34.37
C TYR A 819 -32.81 -5.01 -33.71
N PHE A 820 -33.12 -3.95 -34.50
CA PHE A 820 -33.19 -2.57 -34.04
C PHE A 820 -34.59 -2.02 -34.16
N ARG A 821 -35.04 -1.26 -33.21
CA ARG A 821 -36.32 -0.57 -33.21
C ARG A 821 -36.16 0.86 -32.78
N CYS A 822 -36.63 1.78 -33.58
CA CYS A 822 -36.74 3.19 -33.27
C CYS A 822 -38.15 3.55 -32.79
N GLY A 823 -38.23 4.34 -31.74
CA GLY A 823 -39.47 4.80 -31.15
C GLY A 823 -40.28 5.73 -32.07
N ARG A 824 -41.40 6.28 -31.57
CA ARG A 824 -42.32 7.18 -32.28
C ARG A 824 -41.93 8.65 -32.10
N TYR A 825 -42.65 9.55 -32.71
CA TYR A 825 -42.65 11.00 -32.44
C TYR A 825 -41.32 11.70 -32.61
N GLN A 826 -40.76 11.69 -33.84
CA GLN A 826 -39.54 12.43 -34.22
C GLN A 826 -38.24 11.84 -33.61
N ALA A 827 -38.28 10.67 -33.09
CA ALA A 827 -37.07 9.95 -32.78
C ALA A 827 -36.21 9.69 -34.00
N SER A 828 -34.92 9.53 -33.81
CA SER A 828 -33.95 9.10 -34.85
C SER A 828 -32.95 8.13 -34.26
N MET A 829 -32.63 7.08 -35.05
CA MET A 829 -31.59 6.15 -34.74
C MET A 829 -30.72 6.02 -36.00
N LYS A 830 -29.40 6.17 -35.83
CA LYS A 830 -28.39 5.97 -36.87
C LYS A 830 -27.54 4.79 -36.44
N ILE A 831 -27.21 3.92 -37.36
CA ILE A 831 -26.45 2.69 -37.09
C ILE A 831 -25.45 2.50 -38.23
N ASP A 832 -24.23 2.08 -37.84
CA ASP A 832 -23.13 1.81 -38.73
C ASP A 832 -22.20 0.71 -38.17
N ASN A 833 -21.24 0.25 -38.97
CA ASN A 833 -20.13 -0.63 -38.59
C ASN A 833 -20.54 -1.86 -37.75
N ILE A 834 -21.58 -2.57 -38.18
CA ILE A 834 -22.06 -3.74 -37.49
C ILE A 834 -21.15 -4.94 -37.76
N VAL A 835 -20.59 -5.52 -36.70
CA VAL A 835 -19.81 -6.75 -36.74
C VAL A 835 -20.35 -7.72 -35.73
N ILE A 836 -20.61 -8.95 -36.11
CA ILE A 836 -20.96 -10.03 -35.21
C ILE A 836 -19.95 -11.16 -35.37
N SER A 837 -19.35 -11.55 -34.30
CA SER A 837 -18.33 -12.58 -34.24
C SER A 837 -18.71 -13.69 -33.28
N VAL A 838 -18.19 -14.88 -33.52
CA VAL A 838 -18.32 -16.04 -32.61
C VAL A 838 -16.92 -16.59 -32.34
N PRO A 839 -16.69 -17.30 -31.23
CA PRO A 839 -15.42 -17.98 -31.00
C PRO A 839 -15.05 -18.83 -32.20
N ALA A 840 -13.80 -18.78 -32.65
CA ALA A 840 -13.29 -19.64 -33.71
C ALA A 840 -13.52 -21.08 -33.32
N SER A 841 -14.15 -21.88 -34.18
CA SER A 841 -14.25 -23.30 -33.98
C SER A 841 -12.83 -23.87 -33.95
N VAL A 842 -12.38 -24.37 -32.83
CA VAL A 842 -11.14 -25.16 -32.77
C VAL A 842 -11.35 -26.33 -33.74
N THR A 843 -10.75 -26.23 -34.92
CA THR A 843 -10.65 -27.41 -35.79
C THR A 843 -9.85 -28.43 -35.00
N PRO A 844 -10.37 -29.61 -34.68
CA PRO A 844 -9.55 -30.62 -34.04
C PRO A 844 -8.32 -30.81 -34.91
N GLU A 845 -7.13 -30.72 -34.29
CA GLU A 845 -5.87 -31.06 -34.92
C GLU A 845 -6.07 -32.41 -35.67
N PRO A 846 -5.60 -32.59 -36.90
CA PRO A 846 -5.80 -33.84 -37.62
C PRO A 846 -5.29 -34.97 -36.73
N GLU A 847 -6.12 -36.00 -36.51
CA GLU A 847 -5.76 -37.16 -35.69
C GLU A 847 -4.36 -37.64 -36.10
N PRO A 848 -3.42 -37.79 -35.19
CA PRO A 848 -2.15 -38.42 -35.50
C PRO A 848 -2.43 -39.80 -36.08
N GLU A 849 -1.64 -40.22 -37.06
CA GLU A 849 -1.71 -41.55 -37.67
C GLU A 849 -1.74 -42.60 -36.56
N PRO A 850 -2.54 -43.68 -36.69
CA PRO A 850 -2.76 -44.63 -35.59
C PRO A 850 -1.44 -45.22 -35.11
N GLU A 851 -1.10 -44.96 -33.87
CA GLU A 851 -0.05 -45.69 -33.17
C GLU A 851 -0.47 -47.14 -33.01
N PRO A 852 0.50 -48.08 -32.92
CA PRO A 852 0.23 -49.51 -32.81
C PRO A 852 -0.62 -49.84 -31.57
N GLU A 853 -1.45 -50.84 -31.67
CA GLU A 853 -2.48 -51.27 -30.70
C GLU A 853 -2.03 -51.13 -29.24
N PRO A 854 -2.89 -50.56 -28.36
CA PRO A 854 -2.56 -50.40 -26.95
C PRO A 854 -2.37 -51.72 -26.23
N GLU A 855 -1.30 -51.76 -25.45
CA GLU A 855 -1.16 -52.79 -24.39
C GLU A 855 -2.37 -52.71 -23.45
N PRO A 856 -2.75 -53.79 -22.75
CA PRO A 856 -4.00 -53.87 -21.98
C PRO A 856 -4.08 -52.77 -20.92
N GLU A 857 -5.31 -52.24 -20.72
CA GLU A 857 -5.65 -51.19 -19.77
C GLU A 857 -4.99 -51.44 -18.40
N PRO A 858 -4.43 -50.35 -17.75
CA PRO A 858 -3.92 -50.46 -16.41
C PRO A 858 -5.09 -50.76 -15.46
N VAL A 859 -4.90 -51.80 -14.68
CA VAL A 859 -5.76 -52.20 -13.55
C VAL A 859 -5.98 -50.93 -12.70
N VAL A 860 -7.25 -50.57 -12.43
CA VAL A 860 -7.62 -49.51 -11.48
C VAL A 860 -6.92 -49.86 -10.18
N ALA A 861 -6.04 -48.97 -9.71
CA ALA A 861 -5.34 -49.16 -8.45
C ALA A 861 -6.39 -49.18 -7.31
N ASP A 862 -6.26 -50.08 -6.37
CA ASP A 862 -7.11 -50.10 -5.17
C ASP A 862 -7.00 -48.76 -4.43
N PRO A 863 -8.11 -48.26 -3.82
CA PRO A 863 -8.10 -47.00 -3.07
C PRO A 863 -7.00 -46.94 -2.01
N VAL A 864 -6.28 -45.83 -1.93
CA VAL A 864 -5.11 -45.62 -1.05
C VAL A 864 -5.57 -45.12 0.32
N ASP A 865 -4.94 -45.60 1.40
CA ASP A 865 -5.17 -45.04 2.75
C ASP A 865 -4.67 -43.55 2.80
N PRO A 866 -5.52 -42.57 3.13
CA PRO A 866 -5.14 -41.17 3.20
C PRO A 866 -4.20 -40.82 4.38
N GLU A 867 -3.92 -41.76 5.28
CA GLU A 867 -2.96 -41.62 6.40
C GLU A 867 -3.22 -40.43 7.30
N LEU A 868 -4.49 -40.18 7.66
CA LEU A 868 -4.83 -39.10 8.61
C LEU A 868 -4.15 -39.35 9.96
N SER A 869 -3.51 -38.32 10.52
CA SER A 869 -2.87 -38.44 11.84
C SER A 869 -2.67 -37.08 12.53
N PHE A 870 -2.64 -37.09 13.85
CA PHE A 870 -2.19 -35.95 14.65
C PHE A 870 -0.76 -36.17 15.15
N SER A 871 0.02 -35.10 15.24
CA SER A 871 1.39 -35.16 15.75
C SER A 871 1.50 -35.54 17.24
N VAL A 872 0.39 -35.44 17.99
CA VAL A 872 0.28 -35.75 19.41
C VAL A 872 -1.04 -36.49 19.69
N ALA A 873 -0.99 -37.45 20.62
CA ALA A 873 -2.16 -38.20 21.04
C ALA A 873 -2.93 -37.56 22.23
N THR A 874 -2.30 -36.68 22.98
CA THR A 874 -2.89 -36.02 24.14
C THR A 874 -2.44 -34.56 24.24
N VAL A 875 -3.36 -33.66 24.62
CA VAL A 875 -3.09 -32.21 24.79
C VAL A 875 -3.81 -31.70 26.05
N ASN A 876 -3.21 -30.69 26.71
CA ASN A 876 -3.81 -30.06 27.87
C ASN A 876 -4.14 -28.59 27.57
N ALA A 877 -5.23 -28.09 28.12
CA ALA A 877 -5.68 -26.72 28.07
C ALA A 877 -6.18 -26.22 29.43
N VAL A 878 -6.33 -24.93 29.60
CA VAL A 878 -6.89 -24.30 30.79
C VAL A 878 -8.08 -23.44 30.36
N VAL A 879 -9.17 -23.48 31.09
CA VAL A 879 -10.37 -22.69 30.80
C VAL A 879 -10.02 -21.20 30.85
N GLY A 880 -10.33 -20.46 29.77
CA GLY A 880 -10.08 -19.03 29.66
C GLY A 880 -8.70 -18.65 29.13
N GLU A 881 -7.78 -19.61 28.96
CA GLU A 881 -6.48 -19.38 28.35
C GLU A 881 -6.49 -19.71 26.84
N PRO A 882 -5.65 -19.05 26.03
CA PRO A 882 -5.52 -19.35 24.62
C PRO A 882 -5.09 -20.80 24.38
N PHE A 883 -5.79 -21.51 23.50
CA PHE A 883 -5.50 -22.88 23.13
C PHE A 883 -5.22 -23.03 21.65
N THR A 884 -4.16 -23.74 21.31
CA THR A 884 -3.84 -24.09 19.92
C THR A 884 -4.04 -25.59 19.74
N ALA A 885 -4.98 -25.96 18.88
CA ALA A 885 -5.26 -27.36 18.56
C ALA A 885 -4.11 -28.00 17.77
N PRO A 886 -3.85 -29.31 17.95
CA PRO A 886 -2.92 -30.05 17.10
C PRO A 886 -3.31 -29.98 15.63
N VAL A 887 -2.33 -29.85 14.77
CA VAL A 887 -2.55 -29.82 13.32
C VAL A 887 -2.77 -31.24 12.81
N LEU A 888 -3.83 -31.46 12.04
CA LEU A 888 -4.09 -32.70 11.34
C LEU A 888 -3.11 -32.85 10.17
N SER A 889 -2.36 -33.93 10.12
CA SER A 889 -1.64 -34.38 8.93
C SER A 889 -2.64 -34.98 7.94
N ASN A 890 -2.86 -34.29 6.83
CA ASN A 890 -3.77 -34.64 5.76
C ASN A 890 -3.03 -34.47 4.43
N ARG A 891 -2.24 -35.51 4.08
CA ARG A 891 -1.29 -35.47 2.95
C ARG A 891 -1.97 -35.22 1.61
N TYR A 892 -3.18 -35.68 1.43
CA TYR A 892 -3.91 -35.57 0.17
C TYR A 892 -4.98 -34.50 0.17
N ASN A 893 -5.04 -33.71 1.27
CA ASN A 893 -5.97 -32.59 1.43
C ASN A 893 -7.44 -32.98 1.20
N ILE A 894 -7.82 -34.15 1.71
CA ILE A 894 -9.20 -34.63 1.66
C ILE A 894 -10.08 -33.88 2.65
N GLU A 895 -11.36 -33.72 2.33
CA GLU A 895 -12.32 -33.08 3.24
C GLU A 895 -12.69 -34.06 4.36
N VAL A 896 -12.55 -33.64 5.63
CA VAL A 896 -12.81 -34.49 6.81
C VAL A 896 -13.96 -33.91 7.63
N GLU A 897 -14.72 -34.80 8.25
CA GLU A 897 -15.73 -34.45 9.26
C GLU A 897 -15.10 -34.36 10.64
N TRP A 898 -15.44 -33.31 11.41
CA TRP A 898 -14.91 -33.06 12.74
C TRP A 898 -15.97 -33.32 13.82
N ASN A 899 -15.56 -33.95 14.91
CA ASN A 899 -16.43 -34.25 16.03
C ASN A 899 -15.70 -34.07 17.38
N SER A 900 -16.42 -33.59 18.40
CA SER A 900 -15.99 -33.58 19.79
C SER A 900 -16.91 -34.52 20.58
N GLU A 901 -16.34 -35.45 21.34
CA GLU A 901 -17.10 -36.42 22.15
C GLU A 901 -17.90 -35.76 23.28
N HIS A 902 -17.32 -34.66 23.85
CA HIS A 902 -17.91 -33.87 24.94
C HIS A 902 -17.92 -32.38 24.59
N PRO A 903 -18.94 -31.90 23.87
CA PRO A 903 -19.04 -30.49 23.50
C PRO A 903 -19.13 -29.51 24.67
N GLU A 904 -19.52 -29.98 25.85
CA GLU A 904 -19.50 -29.19 27.08
C GLU A 904 -18.07 -28.94 27.65
N VAL A 905 -17.06 -29.69 27.17
CA VAL A 905 -15.65 -29.49 27.50
C VAL A 905 -14.96 -28.67 26.41
N ALA A 906 -15.13 -29.06 25.15
CA ALA A 906 -14.64 -28.29 24.01
C ALA A 906 -15.51 -28.57 22.77
N THR A 907 -15.75 -27.56 21.95
CA THR A 907 -16.40 -27.72 20.63
C THR A 907 -15.38 -27.66 19.51
N VAL A 908 -15.67 -28.28 18.38
CA VAL A 908 -14.86 -28.21 17.16
C VAL A 908 -15.76 -27.81 15.99
N ASP A 909 -15.30 -26.91 15.15
CA ASP A 909 -16.03 -26.50 13.95
C ASP A 909 -15.64 -27.36 12.73
N HIS A 910 -16.32 -27.18 11.61
CA HIS A 910 -16.07 -27.91 10.36
C HIS A 910 -14.69 -27.63 9.72
N GLN A 911 -13.94 -26.68 10.25
CA GLN A 911 -12.57 -26.36 9.83
C GLN A 911 -11.52 -26.92 10.79
N GLY A 912 -11.94 -27.58 11.88
CA GLY A 912 -11.06 -28.15 12.90
C GLY A 912 -10.63 -27.17 13.98
N ASN A 913 -11.23 -25.97 14.07
CA ASN A 913 -10.93 -25.03 15.14
C ASN A 913 -11.62 -25.49 16.43
N VAL A 914 -10.86 -25.63 17.51
CA VAL A 914 -11.35 -26.08 18.81
C VAL A 914 -11.52 -24.91 19.75
N THR A 915 -12.70 -24.81 20.36
CA THR A 915 -13.04 -23.81 21.36
C THR A 915 -13.20 -24.48 22.72
N ILE A 916 -12.45 -24.06 23.73
CA ILE A 916 -12.54 -24.55 25.11
C ILE A 916 -13.80 -23.98 25.78
N VAL A 917 -14.64 -24.83 26.32
CA VAL A 917 -15.92 -24.49 26.95
C VAL A 917 -15.88 -24.66 28.46
N GLY A 918 -15.35 -25.77 28.94
CA GLY A 918 -15.32 -26.09 30.36
C GLY A 918 -14.23 -27.07 30.75
N ALA A 919 -13.98 -27.23 32.06
CA ALA A 919 -13.01 -28.21 32.55
C ALA A 919 -13.55 -29.64 32.42
N GLY A 920 -12.71 -30.58 31.99
CA GLY A 920 -13.05 -31.99 31.77
C GLY A 920 -12.10 -32.65 30.74
N GLN A 921 -12.52 -33.77 30.19
CA GLN A 921 -11.81 -34.46 29.13
C GLN A 921 -12.73 -34.69 27.95
N THR A 922 -12.23 -34.54 26.74
CA THR A 922 -12.93 -34.88 25.50
C THR A 922 -11.98 -35.46 24.46
N THR A 923 -12.51 -36.20 23.50
CA THR A 923 -11.78 -36.67 22.33
C THR A 923 -12.20 -35.83 21.11
N ILE A 924 -11.25 -35.23 20.40
CA ILE A 924 -11.47 -34.56 19.12
C ILE A 924 -11.09 -35.52 18.02
N THR A 925 -12.00 -35.78 17.09
CA THR A 925 -11.85 -36.74 15.98
C THR A 925 -12.03 -35.99 14.64
N ALA A 926 -11.15 -36.31 13.67
CA ALA A 926 -11.28 -36.02 12.27
C ALA A 926 -11.49 -37.33 11.50
N SER A 927 -12.57 -37.48 10.76
CA SER A 927 -12.93 -38.71 10.04
C SER A 927 -13.23 -38.48 8.57
N PHE A 928 -12.92 -39.46 7.74
CA PHE A 928 -13.21 -39.50 6.32
C PHE A 928 -13.83 -40.84 5.97
N THR A 929 -14.98 -40.83 5.28
CA THR A 929 -15.75 -42.06 5.01
C THR A 929 -15.23 -42.91 3.85
N GLY A 930 -14.27 -42.37 3.07
CA GLY A 930 -13.74 -42.97 1.86
C GLY A 930 -14.47 -42.53 0.59
N ASP A 931 -13.78 -42.63 -0.55
CA ASP A 931 -14.31 -42.39 -1.90
C ASP A 931 -13.67 -43.38 -2.92
N ASP A 932 -13.83 -43.12 -4.22
CA ASP A 932 -13.27 -43.99 -5.28
C ASP A 932 -11.72 -43.99 -5.32
N ASN A 933 -11.04 -43.02 -4.70
CA ASN A 933 -9.58 -42.85 -4.71
C ASN A 933 -8.92 -43.20 -3.37
N TYR A 934 -9.66 -43.07 -2.26
CA TYR A 934 -9.12 -43.22 -0.91
C TYR A 934 -10.00 -44.09 -0.02
N THR A 935 -9.39 -44.93 0.82
CA THR A 935 -10.12 -45.71 1.83
C THR A 935 -10.58 -44.80 2.97
N SER A 936 -11.57 -45.27 3.76
CA SER A 936 -11.97 -44.57 4.99
C SER A 936 -10.80 -44.46 5.98
N SER A 937 -10.67 -43.34 6.65
CA SER A 937 -9.60 -43.09 7.63
C SER A 937 -10.09 -42.18 8.77
N GLU A 938 -9.51 -42.35 9.95
CA GLU A 938 -9.85 -41.60 11.14
C GLU A 938 -8.60 -41.23 11.95
N ALA A 939 -8.53 -40.03 12.49
CA ALA A 939 -7.50 -39.59 13.44
C ALA A 939 -8.14 -38.89 14.63
N HIS A 940 -7.59 -39.05 15.83
CA HIS A 940 -8.08 -38.40 17.03
C HIS A 940 -6.96 -38.05 18.03
N TYR A 941 -7.25 -37.10 18.92
CA TYR A 941 -6.44 -36.83 20.11
C TYR A 941 -7.31 -36.53 21.31
N GLN A 942 -6.79 -36.85 22.50
CA GLN A 942 -7.48 -36.55 23.79
C GLN A 942 -7.10 -35.17 24.31
N LEU A 943 -8.10 -34.37 24.60
CA LEU A 943 -7.96 -33.04 25.19
C LEU A 943 -8.40 -33.06 26.67
N THR A 944 -7.48 -32.68 27.56
CA THR A 944 -7.78 -32.49 28.99
C THR A 944 -7.77 -31.01 29.31
N VAL A 945 -8.88 -30.50 29.80
CA VAL A 945 -9.07 -29.08 30.18
C VAL A 945 -9.14 -28.97 31.71
N THR A 946 -8.28 -28.11 32.28
CA THR A 946 -8.28 -27.83 33.72
C THR A 946 -8.87 -26.44 34.04
N ALA A 947 -9.39 -26.27 35.23
CA ALA A 947 -9.80 -24.95 35.73
C ALA A 947 -8.56 -24.09 36.01
N PRO A 948 -8.61 -22.76 35.84
CA PRO A 948 -7.51 -21.86 36.16
C PRO A 948 -7.20 -21.89 37.67
N GLU A 949 -5.89 -21.83 38.00
CA GLU A 949 -5.49 -21.67 39.40
C GLU A 949 -5.94 -20.28 39.93
N PRO A 950 -6.40 -20.17 41.18
CA PRO A 950 -6.78 -18.89 41.73
C PRO A 950 -5.54 -17.99 41.85
N GLU A 951 -5.66 -16.73 41.41
CA GLU A 951 -4.59 -15.72 41.51
C GLU A 951 -4.17 -15.50 42.96
N PRO A 952 -2.83 -15.38 43.23
CA PRO A 952 -2.35 -14.96 44.58
C PRO A 952 -2.76 -13.51 44.82
N GLU A 953 -3.17 -13.23 46.08
CA GLU A 953 -3.55 -11.87 46.51
C GLU A 953 -2.39 -10.86 46.26
N PRO A 954 -2.66 -9.63 45.81
CA PRO A 954 -1.65 -8.64 45.50
C PRO A 954 -0.96 -8.13 46.80
N GLU A 955 0.38 -8.02 46.74
CA GLU A 955 1.17 -7.34 47.77
C GLU A 955 0.82 -5.83 47.82
N PRO A 956 0.83 -5.18 48.99
CA PRO A 956 0.42 -3.78 49.11
C PRO A 956 1.42 -2.81 48.46
N ASP A 957 0.88 -1.78 47.83
CA ASP A 957 1.62 -0.70 47.14
C ASP A 957 2.52 0.11 48.12
N PRO A 958 3.71 0.56 47.70
CA PRO A 958 4.53 1.49 48.45
C PRO A 958 3.93 2.92 48.46
N GLU A 959 4.03 3.58 49.63
CA GLU A 959 3.52 4.94 49.89
C GLU A 959 4.09 6.00 48.90
N PRO A 960 3.31 7.03 48.52
CA PRO A 960 3.74 8.09 47.58
C PRO A 960 4.60 9.15 48.23
N ASP A 961 5.60 9.66 47.48
CA ASP A 961 6.43 10.81 47.83
C ASP A 961 5.62 12.14 47.81
N PRO A 962 5.96 13.13 48.67
CA PRO A 962 5.18 14.35 48.87
C PRO A 962 5.28 15.34 47.69
N GLU A 963 4.17 16.03 47.41
CA GLU A 963 4.00 17.05 46.39
C GLU A 963 4.83 18.34 46.67
N PRO A 964 5.34 19.04 45.61
CA PRO A 964 5.90 20.40 45.71
C PRO A 964 4.82 21.48 45.61
N GLU A 965 5.02 22.60 46.30
CA GLU A 965 4.13 23.76 46.39
C GLU A 965 4.02 24.54 45.05
N PRO A 966 2.90 25.26 44.80
CA PRO A 966 2.64 25.98 43.54
C PRO A 966 3.31 27.37 43.45
N GLU A 967 3.82 27.71 42.26
CA GLU A 967 4.32 29.05 41.94
C GLU A 967 3.22 29.98 41.36
N PRO A 968 3.34 31.30 41.40
CA PRO A 968 2.28 32.27 41.12
C PRO A 968 2.12 32.60 39.65
N GLU A 969 0.90 33.03 39.26
CA GLU A 969 0.43 33.37 37.92
C GLU A 969 1.12 34.64 37.33
N PRO A 970 1.34 34.74 35.98
CA PRO A 970 1.80 35.95 35.30
C PRO A 970 0.67 36.81 34.73
N GLU A 971 0.89 38.11 34.72
CA GLU A 971 0.00 39.15 34.21
C GLU A 971 -0.03 39.25 32.64
N PRO A 972 -1.07 39.90 32.03
CA PRO A 972 -1.32 39.88 30.58
C PRO A 972 -0.56 40.94 29.80
N ILE A 973 -0.18 40.60 28.54
CA ILE A 973 0.48 41.48 27.59
C ILE A 973 -0.52 41.94 26.51
N PRO A 974 -0.47 43.21 26.04
CA PRO A 974 -1.46 43.80 25.12
C PRO A 974 -1.15 43.58 23.62
N ASP A 975 -2.24 43.52 22.83
CA ASP A 975 -2.30 43.46 21.36
C ASP A 975 -1.65 44.66 20.66
N SER A 976 -0.90 44.38 19.56
CA SER A 976 -0.82 45.29 18.43
C SER A 976 -0.37 44.61 17.15
N ILE A 977 -1.26 44.66 16.16
CA ILE A 977 -1.07 44.20 14.78
C ILE A 977 -0.34 45.26 13.97
N GLY A 978 0.77 44.92 13.35
CA GLY A 978 1.46 45.75 12.36
C GLY A 978 1.39 45.14 10.97
N GLN A 979 0.90 45.90 9.99
CA GLN A 979 0.87 45.54 8.56
C GLN A 979 2.28 45.43 7.99
N VAL A 980 2.53 44.39 7.24
CA VAL A 980 3.77 44.20 6.47
C VAL A 980 3.51 44.43 4.99
N THR A 981 4.27 45.34 4.42
CA THR A 981 4.27 45.66 2.98
C THR A 981 5.26 44.72 2.27
N VAL A 982 4.81 44.04 1.21
CA VAL A 982 5.61 43.10 0.43
C VAL A 982 6.47 43.88 -0.59
N GLY A 983 7.77 43.71 -0.51
CA GLY A 983 8.72 44.24 -1.50
C GLY A 983 8.84 43.24 -2.69
N THR A 984 9.00 43.81 -3.88
CA THR A 984 9.09 43.11 -5.17
C THR A 984 10.44 42.39 -5.32
N GLN A 985 10.49 41.12 -4.99
CA GLN A 985 11.46 40.15 -5.53
C GLN A 985 10.71 39.00 -6.19
N SER A 986 11.12 38.66 -7.42
CA SER A 986 10.55 37.52 -8.15
C SER A 986 10.99 36.22 -7.49
N LEU A 987 10.09 35.59 -6.76
CA LEU A 987 10.33 34.29 -6.15
C LEU A 987 10.24 33.19 -7.20
N PRO A 988 11.07 32.16 -7.14
CA PRO A 988 10.98 31.03 -8.04
C PRO A 988 9.68 30.24 -7.83
N VAL A 989 9.05 29.81 -8.93
CA VAL A 989 7.85 28.98 -8.95
C VAL A 989 8.28 27.54 -9.17
N TYR A 990 7.74 26.63 -8.41
CA TYR A 990 7.96 25.19 -8.56
C TYR A 990 6.62 24.50 -8.84
N ASN A 991 6.65 23.43 -9.66
CA ASN A 991 5.54 22.51 -9.77
C ASN A 991 5.56 21.54 -8.55
N MET A 992 4.57 20.69 -8.45
CA MET A 992 4.43 19.72 -7.38
C MET A 992 5.57 18.70 -7.26
N MET A 993 6.32 18.50 -8.32
CA MET A 993 7.49 17.59 -8.34
C MET A 993 8.77 18.31 -7.93
N GLY A 994 8.68 19.51 -7.34
CA GLY A 994 9.84 20.32 -6.95
C GLY A 994 10.63 20.93 -8.12
N GLN A 995 10.16 20.81 -9.36
CA GLN A 995 10.85 21.34 -10.53
C GLN A 995 10.55 22.84 -10.69
N ARG A 996 11.58 23.63 -10.90
CA ARG A 996 11.46 25.09 -11.13
C ARG A 996 10.75 25.35 -12.45
N THR A 997 9.64 26.09 -12.42
CA THR A 997 8.92 26.55 -13.61
C THR A 997 9.05 28.06 -13.76
N TYR A 998 8.94 28.55 -14.99
CA TYR A 998 9.00 30.01 -15.26
C TYR A 998 7.60 30.61 -15.47
N GLN A 999 6.55 29.81 -15.36
CA GLN A 999 5.16 30.27 -15.51
C GLN A 999 4.25 29.46 -14.56
N LEU A 1000 3.23 30.13 -14.04
CA LEU A 1000 2.15 29.50 -13.29
C LEU A 1000 1.34 28.60 -14.21
N ARG A 1001 1.19 27.34 -13.86
CA ARG A 1001 0.35 26.39 -14.60
C ARG A 1001 -1.00 26.23 -13.87
N LYS A 1002 -2.04 25.82 -14.61
CA LYS A 1002 -3.32 25.44 -14.03
C LYS A 1002 -3.09 24.25 -13.07
N GLY A 1003 -3.63 24.34 -11.86
CA GLY A 1003 -3.37 23.39 -10.79
C GLY A 1003 -2.51 24.00 -9.68
N LEU A 1004 -1.93 23.14 -8.85
CA LEU A 1004 -1.11 23.58 -7.71
C LEU A 1004 0.30 23.98 -8.15
N ASN A 1005 0.78 25.13 -7.66
CA ASN A 1005 2.14 25.63 -7.83
C ASN A 1005 2.72 25.98 -6.47
N ILE A 1006 4.02 25.87 -6.31
CA ILE A 1006 4.72 26.25 -5.09
C ILE A 1006 5.54 27.54 -5.38
N ILE A 1007 5.26 28.61 -4.68
CA ILE A 1007 5.96 29.90 -4.82
C ILE A 1007 6.42 30.34 -3.45
N GLY A 1008 7.74 30.43 -3.26
CA GLY A 1008 8.33 30.83 -1.99
C GLY A 1008 7.85 29.95 -0.83
N GLY A 1009 7.79 28.63 -1.04
CA GLY A 1009 7.36 27.68 -0.05
C GLY A 1009 5.84 27.63 0.21
N ARG A 1010 5.02 28.38 -0.54
CA ARG A 1010 3.55 28.39 -0.37
C ARG A 1010 2.87 27.67 -1.54
N LYS A 1011 1.94 26.79 -1.22
CA LYS A 1011 1.06 26.14 -2.19
C LYS A 1011 0.07 27.18 -2.76
N ILE A 1012 0.04 27.40 -4.07
CA ILE A 1012 -0.89 28.31 -4.75
C ILE A 1012 -1.62 27.54 -5.84
N PHE A 1013 -2.92 27.45 -5.74
CA PHE A 1013 -3.76 26.80 -6.73
C PHE A 1013 -4.20 27.81 -7.81
N VAL A 1014 -3.84 27.55 -9.07
CA VAL A 1014 -4.28 28.34 -10.22
C VAL A 1014 -5.44 27.62 -10.90
N LYS A 1015 -6.62 28.22 -10.86
CA LYS A 1015 -7.86 27.68 -11.43
C LYS A 1015 -7.84 27.68 -12.96
#